data_dc956109a7fa9bc2947b80fc76e85828
#
_entry.id   dc956109a7fa9bc2947b80fc76e85828
#
_cell.length_a   1.000
_cell.length_b   1.000
_cell.length_c   1.000
_cell.angle_alpha   90.00
_cell.angle_beta   90.00
_cell.angle_gamma   90.00
#
_symmetry.space_group_name_H-M   'P 1'
#
loop_
_entity.id
_entity.type
_entity.pdbx_description
1 polymer ?
#
loop_
_entity_poly.entity_id
_entity_poly.type
_entity_poly.pdbx_seq_one_letter_code
_entity_poly.pdbx_strand_id
1 'polypeptide(L)'
;MDVIKRSGAVQEYDPQKITGAMRKAFASVDQACDEAALSGMLAQVERAIGDGVRTVEDIQDEVERALMAGGFYDAAKSYILYRQKRSELRAARLTLAGAVNAKGMEELLQGIQRDFPEEEYALTTLSGKFSGFLKAGMNRSEALSALVKAAVELTTQQAPKWEFIAARLLNFSFELELADELENRGIHSFYDKLRCLTDEGLYGAYILEHYTREEIDEAAGFICPERNELFTYAGLDLMLRRYVIQTHQRVPLETPQEMYLGIALHLAMEEKNDRLGWVRRFYDMLSRQEVTMATPTLSNARKPYHQLSSCFIDTVPDSLEGIYRSIDNFAQVSKFGGGMGLYFGKVRATGSSIRGFDGAAGGVIRWIKLVNDTAVAVDQLGMRQGAAAVYLDAWHKDLPEFLQLRTNNGDDRMKAHDIFPAVCYPDLFWRLAKENLDSPWHLMCPHEILTVKGYALEDYYGEEWERRYLDCVNDARISKRTVTVKDIVRLVLKSAVETGTPFTFNRDAVNRANPNGHRGIIYCSNLCTEIAQNMSPIESVSTEVVTEGGDTVVVTTTRPGEFVVCNLASLVLGNIPVEDDAYLHELVGTVVRALDNVIDLNFYPLPYAKITNRRYRSIGLGVSDHMLAKRGIMWESEEHLAFADRVFERINHAAIAASSALAAEKGSYDCFEGSDWQTGEYFTKRGYDSDEWKALAGTVAKQGIRNAYLLAVAPTSSTSILSGTTAGLDPVMNRFFLEEKKGVMLPRVAPELSPATYWYYKNAHVIDQSWSVRACGVRQRHIDQAQSMNLYITNDFTMRQVLRLYVLAWECGVKTIYYVRSKSLEVEECESCAS
;
A
#
# COMPACT_ATOMS: atom_id res chain seq x y z
N MET A 1 -42.63 45.15 -2.23
CA MET A 1 -41.57 45.41 -3.23
C MET A 1 -40.90 44.09 -3.61
N ASP A 2 -40.79 43.79 -4.89
CA ASP A 2 -40.22 42.55 -5.39
C ASP A 2 -38.82 42.78 -5.95
N VAL A 3 -37.93 41.80 -5.66
CA VAL A 3 -36.54 41.79 -6.12
C VAL A 3 -36.35 40.67 -7.13
N ILE A 4 -35.88 41.03 -8.32
CA ILE A 4 -35.51 40.07 -9.35
C ILE A 4 -34.10 39.57 -9.02
N LYS A 5 -34.03 38.27 -8.64
CA LYS A 5 -32.74 37.62 -8.49
C LYS A 5 -32.02 37.48 -9.82
N ARG A 6 -30.72 37.29 -9.78
CA ARG A 6 -29.87 37.05 -10.95
C ARG A 6 -30.24 35.80 -11.75
N SER A 7 -30.98 34.87 -11.13
CA SER A 7 -31.59 33.69 -11.79
C SER A 7 -32.90 34.01 -12.53
N GLY A 8 -33.36 35.25 -12.50
CA GLY A 8 -34.64 35.63 -13.00
C GLY A 8 -35.82 35.37 -12.04
N ALA A 9 -35.62 34.67 -10.93
CA ALA A 9 -36.66 34.42 -9.94
C ALA A 9 -37.01 35.73 -9.19
N VAL A 10 -38.27 35.95 -8.93
CA VAL A 10 -38.77 37.06 -8.15
C VAL A 10 -38.92 36.65 -6.70
N GLN A 11 -38.41 37.46 -5.77
CA GLN A 11 -38.51 37.25 -4.34
C GLN A 11 -38.88 38.53 -3.63
N GLU A 12 -39.61 38.44 -2.55
CA GLU A 12 -39.92 39.58 -1.69
C GLU A 12 -38.64 40.23 -1.12
N TYR A 13 -38.65 41.56 -1.06
CA TYR A 13 -37.57 42.36 -0.53
C TYR A 13 -37.32 42.08 0.96
N ASP A 14 -36.08 41.85 1.33
CA ASP A 14 -35.65 41.56 2.69
C ASP A 14 -34.56 42.53 3.15
N PRO A 15 -34.90 43.55 3.97
CA PRO A 15 -33.93 44.56 4.45
C PRO A 15 -32.81 43.97 5.32
N GLN A 16 -33.05 42.82 5.98
CA GLN A 16 -32.03 42.17 6.82
C GLN A 16 -30.83 41.69 5.99
N LYS A 17 -31.04 41.32 4.72
CA LYS A 17 -29.95 40.92 3.86
C LYS A 17 -29.02 42.09 3.52
N ILE A 18 -29.57 43.30 3.40
CA ILE A 18 -28.80 44.51 3.11
C ILE A 18 -28.00 44.94 4.34
N THR A 19 -28.64 45.04 5.50
CA THR A 19 -27.96 45.37 6.75
C THR A 19 -26.90 44.33 7.11
N GLY A 20 -27.16 43.04 6.88
CA GLY A 20 -26.20 41.96 7.07
C GLY A 20 -24.96 42.07 6.15
N ALA A 21 -25.18 42.52 4.87
CA ALA A 21 -24.08 42.76 3.94
C ALA A 21 -23.24 43.97 4.33
N MET A 22 -23.87 45.05 4.77
CA MET A 22 -23.18 46.24 5.29
C MET A 22 -22.36 45.90 6.55
N ARG A 23 -22.93 45.20 7.52
CA ARG A 23 -22.19 44.75 8.75
C ARG A 23 -20.95 43.95 8.38
N LYS A 24 -21.04 43.07 7.41
CA LYS A 24 -19.88 42.28 6.94
C LYS A 24 -18.79 43.17 6.34
N ALA A 25 -19.18 44.22 5.58
CA ALA A 25 -18.24 45.18 5.04
C ALA A 25 -17.49 45.93 6.15
N PHE A 26 -18.21 46.39 7.17
CA PHE A 26 -17.60 47.05 8.32
C PHE A 26 -16.66 46.11 9.13
N ALA A 27 -17.11 44.92 9.38
CA ALA A 27 -16.30 43.91 10.08
C ALA A 27 -15.02 43.53 9.32
N SER A 28 -15.03 43.55 7.98
CA SER A 28 -13.85 43.20 7.17
C SER A 28 -12.71 44.25 7.24
N VAL A 29 -13.00 45.46 7.73
CA VAL A 29 -12.04 46.59 7.88
C VAL A 29 -11.89 47.00 9.35
N ASP A 30 -12.30 46.14 10.28
CA ASP A 30 -12.30 46.41 11.73
C ASP A 30 -12.91 47.77 12.13
N GLN A 31 -13.87 48.26 11.32
CA GLN A 31 -14.53 49.51 11.57
C GLN A 31 -15.86 49.30 12.30
N ALA A 32 -15.99 49.93 13.47
CA ALA A 32 -17.24 49.89 14.21
C ALA A 32 -18.34 50.70 13.48
N CYS A 33 -19.54 50.16 13.41
CA CYS A 33 -20.71 50.82 12.91
C CYS A 33 -21.86 50.68 13.90
N ASP A 34 -22.44 51.81 14.32
CA ASP A 34 -23.59 51.78 15.22
C ASP A 34 -24.89 51.43 14.50
N GLU A 35 -25.89 50.99 15.21
CA GLU A 35 -27.20 50.60 14.67
C GLU A 35 -27.96 51.80 14.08
N ALA A 36 -27.72 53.02 14.55
CA ALA A 36 -28.33 54.22 14.02
C ALA A 36 -27.77 54.57 12.61
N ALA A 37 -26.45 54.44 12.43
CA ALA A 37 -25.80 54.63 11.12
C ALA A 37 -26.26 53.57 10.12
N LEU A 38 -26.35 52.29 10.53
CA LEU A 38 -26.87 51.19 9.69
C LEU A 38 -28.32 51.43 9.28
N SER A 39 -29.18 51.83 10.19
CA SER A 39 -30.57 52.13 9.93
C SER A 39 -30.71 53.35 9.02
N GLY A 40 -29.88 54.37 9.19
CA GLY A 40 -29.82 55.57 8.33
C GLY A 40 -29.44 55.19 6.88
N MET A 41 -28.41 54.41 6.70
CA MET A 41 -27.98 53.90 5.37
C MET A 41 -29.02 53.01 4.72
N LEU A 42 -29.66 52.12 5.49
CA LEU A 42 -30.77 51.30 4.97
C LEU A 42 -31.91 52.16 4.48
N ALA A 43 -32.36 53.14 5.27
CA ALA A 43 -33.41 54.05 4.88
C ALA A 43 -33.03 54.91 3.65
N GLN A 44 -31.75 55.20 3.42
CA GLN A 44 -31.26 55.85 2.22
C GLN A 44 -31.38 54.92 1.00
N VAL A 45 -30.95 53.62 1.14
CA VAL A 45 -31.10 52.63 0.06
C VAL A 45 -32.57 52.41 -0.26
N GLU A 46 -33.44 52.25 0.72
CA GLU A 46 -34.89 52.05 0.51
C GLU A 46 -35.56 53.23 -0.21
N ARG A 47 -35.19 54.45 0.12
CA ARG A 47 -35.65 55.63 -0.59
C ARG A 47 -35.20 55.70 -2.03
N ALA A 48 -33.97 55.26 -2.32
CA ALA A 48 -33.42 55.28 -3.68
C ALA A 48 -33.99 54.18 -4.57
N ILE A 49 -34.26 53.00 -4.04
CA ILE A 49 -34.87 51.88 -4.80
C ILE A 49 -36.39 52.09 -5.04
N GLY A 50 -37.12 52.79 -4.13
CA GLY A 50 -38.57 53.05 -4.27
C GLY A 50 -39.41 51.76 -4.23
N ASP A 51 -40.73 51.93 -4.56
CA ASP A 51 -41.71 50.80 -4.46
C ASP A 51 -41.75 49.85 -5.71
N GLY A 52 -40.88 50.04 -6.68
CA GLY A 52 -40.85 49.26 -7.91
C GLY A 52 -40.16 47.91 -7.81
N VAL A 53 -40.27 47.08 -8.85
CA VAL A 53 -39.46 45.88 -9.02
C VAL A 53 -38.01 46.28 -9.32
N ARG A 54 -37.08 45.73 -8.57
CA ARG A 54 -35.62 46.02 -8.68
C ARG A 54 -34.77 44.79 -8.86
N THR A 55 -33.66 44.93 -9.55
CA THR A 55 -32.67 43.86 -9.61
C THR A 55 -31.78 43.89 -8.36
N VAL A 56 -31.11 42.75 -8.08
CA VAL A 56 -30.12 42.69 -6.99
C VAL A 56 -28.98 43.69 -7.25
N GLU A 57 -28.61 43.90 -8.51
CA GLU A 57 -27.57 44.85 -8.92
C GLU A 57 -27.97 46.29 -8.56
N ASP A 58 -29.19 46.72 -8.89
CA ASP A 58 -29.70 48.05 -8.56
C ASP A 58 -29.61 48.32 -7.04
N ILE A 59 -29.98 47.33 -6.25
CA ILE A 59 -29.93 47.43 -4.78
C ILE A 59 -28.46 47.51 -4.30
N GLN A 60 -27.56 46.73 -4.87
CA GLN A 60 -26.15 46.73 -4.48
C GLN A 60 -25.47 48.07 -4.83
N ASP A 61 -25.81 48.68 -5.97
CA ASP A 61 -25.32 50.01 -6.36
C ASP A 61 -25.76 51.07 -5.34
N GLU A 62 -27.00 51.01 -4.86
CA GLU A 62 -27.48 51.94 -3.84
C GLU A 62 -26.84 51.71 -2.47
N VAL A 63 -26.48 50.44 -2.14
CA VAL A 63 -25.70 50.15 -0.91
C VAL A 63 -24.30 50.77 -0.99
N GLU A 64 -23.63 50.67 -2.14
CA GLU A 64 -22.32 51.32 -2.34
C GLU A 64 -22.42 52.84 -2.19
N ARG A 65 -23.44 53.46 -2.80
CA ARG A 65 -23.68 54.89 -2.67
C ARG A 65 -23.98 55.33 -1.24
N ALA A 66 -24.76 54.54 -0.52
CA ALA A 66 -25.09 54.84 0.88
C ALA A 66 -23.86 54.75 1.80
N LEU A 67 -23.01 53.73 1.61
CA LEU A 67 -21.75 53.61 2.37
C LEU A 67 -20.79 54.80 2.08
N MET A 68 -20.67 55.21 0.81
CA MET A 68 -19.85 56.36 0.43
C MET A 68 -20.42 57.67 0.95
N ALA A 69 -21.73 57.89 0.86
CA ALA A 69 -22.40 59.11 1.33
C ALA A 69 -22.36 59.20 2.86
N GLY A 70 -22.32 58.06 3.58
CA GLY A 70 -22.13 58.00 5.01
C GLY A 70 -20.68 58.31 5.49
N GLY A 71 -19.72 58.47 4.55
CA GLY A 71 -18.32 58.70 4.83
C GLY A 71 -17.53 57.46 5.23
N PHE A 72 -18.10 56.24 5.04
CA PHE A 72 -17.48 54.99 5.38
C PHE A 72 -16.67 54.38 4.23
N TYR A 73 -15.66 55.16 3.76
CA TYR A 73 -14.93 54.84 2.52
C TYR A 73 -14.23 53.51 2.53
N ASP A 74 -13.65 53.05 3.66
CA ASP A 74 -12.97 51.78 3.76
C ASP A 74 -13.96 50.59 3.69
N ALA A 75 -15.10 50.71 4.38
CA ALA A 75 -16.19 49.72 4.29
C ALA A 75 -16.80 49.70 2.86
N ALA A 76 -17.00 50.86 2.23
CA ALA A 76 -17.46 50.96 0.85
C ALA A 76 -16.47 50.30 -0.12
N LYS A 77 -15.19 50.57 0.01
CA LYS A 77 -14.12 49.92 -0.78
C LYS A 77 -14.12 48.42 -0.61
N SER A 78 -14.19 47.93 0.62
CA SER A 78 -14.26 46.48 0.91
C SER A 78 -15.51 45.85 0.28
N TYR A 79 -16.68 46.51 0.38
CA TYR A 79 -17.93 46.03 -0.22
C TYR A 79 -17.84 45.95 -1.75
N ILE A 80 -17.30 46.97 -2.41
CA ILE A 80 -17.12 47.04 -3.88
C ILE A 80 -16.17 45.91 -4.32
N LEU A 81 -15.00 45.76 -3.67
CA LEU A 81 -14.02 44.72 -4.01
C LEU A 81 -14.61 43.31 -3.81
N TYR A 82 -15.34 43.08 -2.73
CA TYR A 82 -16.02 41.81 -2.47
C TYR A 82 -17.06 41.50 -3.55
N ARG A 83 -17.88 42.49 -3.92
CA ARG A 83 -18.89 42.37 -5.00
C ARG A 83 -18.24 42.05 -6.35
N GLN A 84 -17.16 42.75 -6.68
CA GLN A 84 -16.39 42.53 -7.92
C GLN A 84 -15.84 41.09 -7.94
N LYS A 85 -15.14 40.65 -6.88
CA LYS A 85 -14.60 39.31 -6.77
C LYS A 85 -15.69 38.23 -6.92
N ARG A 86 -16.87 38.44 -6.30
CA ARG A 86 -18.00 37.51 -6.46
C ARG A 86 -18.58 37.51 -7.88
N SER A 87 -18.58 38.64 -8.56
CA SER A 87 -19.03 38.74 -9.97
C SER A 87 -18.07 37.97 -10.89
N GLU A 88 -16.77 38.15 -10.71
CA GLU A 88 -15.72 37.46 -11.48
C GLU A 88 -15.77 35.93 -11.26
N LEU A 89 -15.89 35.46 -10.01
CA LEU A 89 -16.03 34.05 -9.71
C LEU A 89 -17.28 33.43 -10.36
N ARG A 90 -18.39 34.16 -10.38
CA ARG A 90 -19.61 33.72 -11.05
C ARG A 90 -19.44 33.67 -12.56
N ALA A 91 -18.84 34.69 -13.16
CA ALA A 91 -18.55 34.72 -14.59
C ALA A 91 -17.66 33.55 -14.99
N ALA A 92 -16.59 33.29 -14.22
CA ALA A 92 -15.72 32.14 -14.41
C ALA A 92 -16.49 30.81 -14.34
N ARG A 93 -17.34 30.63 -13.32
CA ARG A 93 -18.17 29.45 -13.19
C ARG A 93 -19.10 29.23 -14.38
N LEU A 94 -19.81 30.24 -14.80
CA LEU A 94 -20.71 30.15 -15.96
C LEU A 94 -19.95 29.89 -17.26
N THR A 95 -18.77 30.47 -17.42
CA THR A 95 -17.88 30.18 -18.55
C THR A 95 -17.45 28.76 -18.59
N LEU A 96 -16.99 28.21 -17.46
CA LEU A 96 -16.58 26.81 -17.33
C LEU A 96 -17.75 25.84 -17.56
N ALA A 97 -18.91 26.10 -16.93
CA ALA A 97 -20.10 25.26 -17.09
C ALA A 97 -20.61 25.29 -18.52
N GLY A 98 -20.63 26.49 -19.17
CA GLY A 98 -21.06 26.65 -20.55
C GLY A 98 -20.12 25.98 -21.56
N ALA A 99 -18.82 26.03 -21.33
CA ALA A 99 -17.84 25.39 -22.22
C ALA A 99 -17.92 23.85 -22.16
N VAL A 100 -18.21 23.27 -20.99
CA VAL A 100 -18.39 21.83 -20.80
C VAL A 100 -19.79 21.39 -21.24
N ASN A 101 -20.81 22.22 -21.02
CA ASN A 101 -22.21 21.96 -21.33
C ASN A 101 -22.72 20.59 -20.83
N ALA A 102 -22.51 20.31 -19.56
CA ALA A 102 -22.95 19.10 -18.90
C ALA A 102 -23.90 19.41 -17.73
N LYS A 103 -24.96 18.61 -17.61
CA LYS A 103 -25.88 18.71 -16.48
C LYS A 103 -25.15 18.44 -15.17
N GLY A 104 -25.36 19.25 -14.13
CA GLY A 104 -24.71 19.12 -12.82
C GLY A 104 -23.33 19.83 -12.73
N MET A 105 -22.78 20.34 -13.83
CA MET A 105 -21.47 20.99 -13.82
C MET A 105 -21.46 22.28 -12.99
N GLU A 106 -22.53 23.06 -13.03
CA GLU A 106 -22.63 24.30 -12.24
C GLU A 106 -22.69 23.99 -10.73
N GLU A 107 -23.43 23.00 -10.34
CA GLU A 107 -23.53 22.50 -8.95
C GLU A 107 -22.17 22.01 -8.44
N LEU A 108 -21.46 21.23 -9.24
CA LEU A 108 -20.11 20.78 -8.92
C LEU A 108 -19.16 21.96 -8.68
N LEU A 109 -19.13 22.94 -9.60
CA LEU A 109 -18.27 24.12 -9.46
C LEU A 109 -18.66 24.99 -8.26
N GLN A 110 -19.95 25.04 -7.90
CA GLN A 110 -20.40 25.69 -6.66
C GLN A 110 -19.89 24.95 -5.41
N GLY A 111 -19.95 23.62 -5.41
CA GLY A 111 -19.39 22.78 -4.35
C GLY A 111 -17.88 23.01 -4.18
N ILE A 112 -17.13 22.94 -5.27
CA ILE A 112 -15.68 23.23 -5.28
C ILE A 112 -15.39 24.61 -4.69
N GLN A 113 -16.09 25.63 -5.12
CA GLN A 113 -15.89 27.01 -4.63
C GLN A 113 -16.21 27.17 -3.13
N ARG A 114 -17.18 26.40 -2.60
CA ARG A 114 -17.54 26.39 -1.18
C ARG A 114 -16.48 25.70 -0.33
N ASP A 115 -15.98 24.57 -0.81
CA ASP A 115 -15.10 23.67 -0.05
C ASP A 115 -13.62 24.10 -0.13
N PHE A 116 -13.25 24.86 -1.15
CA PHE A 116 -11.93 25.47 -1.35
C PHE A 116 -12.05 27.00 -1.50
N PRO A 117 -12.32 27.71 -0.39
CA PRO A 117 -12.60 29.16 -0.43
C PRO A 117 -11.36 30.04 -0.54
N GLU A 118 -10.15 29.48 -0.35
CA GLU A 118 -8.89 30.19 -0.37
C GLU A 118 -8.61 30.74 -1.81
N GLU A 119 -7.92 31.87 -1.89
CA GLU A 119 -7.73 32.60 -3.14
C GLU A 119 -6.94 31.82 -4.18
N GLU A 120 -5.97 31.04 -3.77
CA GLU A 120 -5.16 30.17 -4.61
C GLU A 120 -5.99 29.09 -5.33
N TYR A 121 -7.20 28.75 -4.83
CA TYR A 121 -8.11 27.76 -5.43
C TYR A 121 -9.30 28.39 -6.16
N ALA A 122 -9.20 29.67 -6.51
CA ALA A 122 -10.27 30.39 -7.17
C ALA A 122 -10.60 29.84 -8.57
N LEU A 123 -11.89 29.74 -8.90
CA LEU A 123 -12.34 29.28 -10.22
C LEU A 123 -11.90 30.22 -11.37
N THR A 124 -11.56 31.48 -11.07
CA THR A 124 -10.96 32.41 -12.05
C THR A 124 -9.60 31.90 -12.53
N THR A 125 -8.78 31.36 -11.63
CA THR A 125 -7.48 30.76 -11.96
C THR A 125 -7.68 29.53 -12.86
N LEU A 126 -8.64 28.66 -12.50
CA LEU A 126 -8.98 27.48 -13.30
C LEU A 126 -9.49 27.88 -14.69
N SER A 127 -10.39 28.88 -14.78
CA SER A 127 -10.93 29.38 -16.04
C SER A 127 -9.85 29.97 -16.95
N GLY A 128 -8.91 30.73 -16.38
CA GLY A 128 -7.75 31.26 -17.11
C GLY A 128 -6.85 30.15 -17.65
N LYS A 129 -6.53 29.14 -16.86
CA LYS A 129 -5.71 27.98 -17.29
C LYS A 129 -6.44 27.16 -18.35
N PHE A 130 -7.72 26.87 -18.14
CA PHE A 130 -8.55 26.08 -19.03
C PHE A 130 -8.70 26.72 -20.42
N SER A 131 -8.84 28.09 -20.50
CA SER A 131 -8.94 28.81 -21.77
C SER A 131 -7.74 28.55 -22.69
N GLY A 132 -6.55 28.27 -22.14
CA GLY A 132 -5.36 27.88 -22.91
C GLY A 132 -5.42 26.48 -23.56
N PHE A 133 -6.33 25.63 -23.11
CA PHE A 133 -6.55 24.29 -23.67
C PHE A 133 -7.73 24.19 -24.61
N LEU A 134 -8.62 25.20 -24.63
CA LEU A 134 -9.80 25.17 -25.47
C LEU A 134 -9.43 25.24 -26.96
N LYS A 135 -10.06 24.38 -27.75
CA LYS A 135 -9.97 24.33 -29.20
C LYS A 135 -11.38 24.41 -29.80
N ALA A 136 -11.52 25.03 -30.95
CA ALA A 136 -12.79 25.07 -31.63
C ALA A 136 -13.27 23.66 -32.02
N GLY A 137 -14.55 23.38 -31.72
CA GLY A 137 -15.16 22.08 -32.05
C GLY A 137 -14.92 20.96 -31.06
N MET A 138 -14.34 21.20 -29.87
CA MET A 138 -14.27 20.22 -28.82
C MET A 138 -15.65 19.71 -28.43
N ASN A 139 -15.76 18.39 -28.29
CA ASN A 139 -16.94 17.74 -27.71
C ASN A 139 -16.90 17.80 -26.17
N ARG A 140 -17.98 17.32 -25.51
CA ARG A 140 -18.13 17.35 -24.04
C ARG A 140 -16.99 16.62 -23.32
N SER A 141 -16.61 15.41 -23.76
CA SER A 141 -15.57 14.60 -23.15
C SER A 141 -14.18 15.25 -23.30
N GLU A 142 -13.89 15.80 -24.46
CA GLU A 142 -12.65 16.56 -24.71
C GLU A 142 -12.55 17.82 -23.85
N ALA A 143 -13.66 18.57 -23.69
CA ALA A 143 -13.69 19.73 -22.83
C ALA A 143 -13.50 19.36 -21.33
N LEU A 144 -14.14 18.30 -20.86
CA LEU A 144 -13.93 17.77 -19.50
C LEU A 144 -12.49 17.33 -19.28
N SER A 145 -11.90 16.57 -20.22
CA SER A 145 -10.49 16.15 -20.15
C SER A 145 -9.54 17.36 -20.10
N ALA A 146 -9.82 18.40 -20.88
CA ALA A 146 -9.03 19.64 -20.86
C ALA A 146 -9.17 20.40 -19.53
N LEU A 147 -10.37 20.38 -18.93
CA LEU A 147 -10.63 21.01 -17.63
C LEU A 147 -9.92 20.27 -16.50
N VAL A 148 -9.99 18.94 -16.48
CA VAL A 148 -9.24 18.10 -15.53
C VAL A 148 -7.74 18.38 -15.66
N LYS A 149 -7.21 18.39 -16.89
CA LYS A 149 -5.81 18.70 -17.15
C LYS A 149 -5.41 20.08 -16.63
N ALA A 150 -6.27 21.09 -16.83
CA ALA A 150 -6.02 22.44 -16.30
C ALA A 150 -5.89 22.44 -14.76
N ALA A 151 -6.77 21.72 -14.06
CA ALA A 151 -6.71 21.60 -12.61
C ALA A 151 -5.45 20.83 -12.14
N VAL A 152 -5.09 19.75 -12.84
CA VAL A 152 -3.86 18.98 -12.54
C VAL A 152 -2.61 19.86 -12.67
N GLU A 153 -2.50 20.66 -13.73
CA GLU A 153 -1.35 21.53 -13.93
C GLU A 153 -1.30 22.74 -12.99
N LEU A 154 -2.38 23.03 -12.27
CA LEU A 154 -2.41 24.04 -11.20
C LEU A 154 -1.93 23.49 -9.87
N THR A 155 -1.79 22.17 -9.73
CA THR A 155 -1.28 21.54 -8.51
C THR A 155 0.20 21.88 -8.34
N THR A 156 0.52 22.56 -7.26
CA THR A 156 1.89 22.97 -6.90
C THR A 156 2.12 22.78 -5.40
N GLN A 157 3.36 22.92 -4.98
CA GLN A 157 3.71 22.90 -3.54
C GLN A 157 3.00 24.01 -2.75
N GLN A 158 2.74 25.16 -3.35
CA GLN A 158 2.04 26.30 -2.73
C GLN A 158 0.53 26.15 -2.76
N ALA A 159 0.00 25.44 -3.74
CA ALA A 159 -1.42 25.19 -3.93
C ALA A 159 -1.71 23.68 -4.10
N PRO A 160 -1.45 22.86 -3.08
CA PRO A 160 -1.53 21.40 -3.18
C PRO A 160 -2.95 20.86 -3.36
N LYS A 161 -3.98 21.55 -2.80
CA LYS A 161 -5.37 21.05 -2.83
C LYS A 161 -6.00 21.03 -4.22
N TRP A 162 -5.33 21.59 -5.25
CA TRP A 162 -5.75 21.40 -6.64
C TRP A 162 -5.85 19.93 -7.04
N GLU A 163 -5.09 19.04 -6.39
CA GLU A 163 -5.22 17.58 -6.62
C GLU A 163 -6.62 17.05 -6.27
N PHE A 164 -7.28 17.57 -5.22
CA PHE A 164 -8.64 17.19 -4.85
C PHE A 164 -9.67 17.81 -5.79
N ILE A 165 -9.45 19.06 -6.24
CA ILE A 165 -10.31 19.70 -7.24
C ILE A 165 -10.24 18.92 -8.55
N ALA A 166 -9.04 18.55 -9.00
CA ALA A 166 -8.84 17.74 -10.18
C ALA A 166 -9.51 16.36 -10.05
N ALA A 167 -9.46 15.74 -8.87
CA ALA A 167 -10.15 14.48 -8.59
C ALA A 167 -11.66 14.60 -8.71
N ARG A 168 -12.27 15.65 -8.15
CA ARG A 168 -13.73 15.91 -8.28
C ARG A 168 -14.17 16.11 -9.73
N LEU A 169 -13.38 16.84 -10.52
CA LEU A 169 -13.62 17.03 -11.95
C LEU A 169 -13.48 15.72 -12.74
N LEU A 170 -12.47 14.91 -12.40
CA LEU A 170 -12.26 13.57 -12.99
C LEU A 170 -13.43 12.64 -12.65
N ASN A 171 -13.85 12.61 -11.39
CA ASN A 171 -14.98 11.78 -10.94
C ASN A 171 -16.27 12.16 -11.68
N PHE A 172 -16.54 13.45 -11.80
CA PHE A 172 -17.71 13.94 -12.53
C PHE A 172 -17.69 13.52 -14.01
N SER A 173 -16.53 13.66 -14.67
CA SER A 173 -16.36 13.20 -16.06
C SER A 173 -16.61 11.72 -16.20
N PHE A 174 -16.04 10.95 -15.30
CA PHE A 174 -16.19 9.50 -15.26
C PHE A 174 -17.65 9.05 -15.00
N GLU A 175 -18.34 9.68 -14.04
CA GLU A 175 -19.73 9.32 -13.72
C GLU A 175 -20.69 9.62 -14.89
N LEU A 176 -20.43 10.68 -15.66
CA LEU A 176 -21.21 10.96 -16.88
C LEU A 176 -21.01 9.87 -17.94
N GLU A 177 -19.76 9.48 -18.20
CA GLU A 177 -19.45 8.42 -19.19
C GLU A 177 -20.00 7.07 -18.74
N LEU A 178 -19.88 6.76 -17.44
CA LEU A 178 -20.44 5.54 -16.87
C LEU A 178 -21.97 5.51 -16.96
N ALA A 179 -22.65 6.63 -16.68
CA ALA A 179 -24.10 6.71 -16.78
C ALA A 179 -24.59 6.46 -18.22
N ASP A 180 -23.93 7.08 -19.21
CA ASP A 180 -24.22 6.85 -20.63
C ASP A 180 -24.03 5.36 -21.01
N GLU A 181 -22.97 4.71 -20.52
CA GLU A 181 -22.67 3.29 -20.76
C GLU A 181 -23.69 2.35 -20.10
N LEU A 182 -24.08 2.63 -18.85
CA LEU A 182 -25.07 1.83 -18.12
C LEU A 182 -26.46 1.95 -18.73
N GLU A 183 -26.86 3.13 -19.17
CA GLU A 183 -28.13 3.34 -19.88
C GLU A 183 -28.17 2.55 -21.18
N ASN A 184 -27.09 2.58 -21.97
CA ASN A 184 -26.97 1.80 -23.20
C ASN A 184 -27.09 0.29 -22.97
N ARG A 185 -26.70 -0.20 -21.79
CA ARG A 185 -26.80 -1.61 -21.39
C ARG A 185 -28.12 -1.96 -20.70
N GLY A 186 -29.01 -0.99 -20.45
CA GLY A 186 -30.26 -1.17 -19.72
C GLY A 186 -30.07 -1.56 -18.25
N ILE A 187 -29.00 -1.07 -17.61
CA ILE A 187 -28.66 -1.33 -16.20
C ILE A 187 -29.19 -0.16 -15.37
N HIS A 188 -30.11 -0.44 -14.42
CA HIS A 188 -30.79 0.58 -13.64
C HIS A 188 -30.60 0.44 -12.13
N SER A 189 -30.05 -0.69 -11.65
CA SER A 189 -29.76 -0.94 -10.24
C SER A 189 -28.40 -1.61 -10.07
N PHE A 190 -27.88 -1.60 -8.83
CA PHE A 190 -26.65 -2.32 -8.51
C PHE A 190 -26.82 -3.84 -8.73
N TYR A 191 -27.99 -4.41 -8.37
CA TYR A 191 -28.27 -5.82 -8.64
C TYR A 191 -28.28 -6.14 -10.14
N ASP A 192 -28.93 -5.30 -10.99
CA ASP A 192 -28.94 -5.49 -12.43
C ASP A 192 -27.51 -5.40 -13.01
N LYS A 193 -26.67 -4.51 -12.46
CA LYS A 193 -25.25 -4.41 -12.80
C LYS A 193 -24.51 -5.71 -12.50
N LEU A 194 -24.63 -6.23 -11.28
CA LEU A 194 -23.98 -7.49 -10.88
C LEU A 194 -24.40 -8.64 -11.81
N ARG A 195 -25.69 -8.76 -12.12
CA ARG A 195 -26.21 -9.79 -13.01
C ARG A 195 -25.61 -9.65 -14.42
N CYS A 196 -25.66 -8.45 -15.01
CA CYS A 196 -25.12 -8.21 -16.35
C CYS A 196 -23.62 -8.52 -16.41
N LEU A 197 -22.84 -8.05 -15.45
CA LEU A 197 -21.39 -8.29 -15.40
C LEU A 197 -21.05 -9.77 -15.13
N THR A 198 -21.90 -10.49 -14.41
CA THR A 198 -21.76 -11.94 -14.20
C THR A 198 -22.02 -12.69 -15.50
N ASP A 199 -23.07 -12.34 -16.24
CA ASP A 199 -23.40 -12.95 -17.54
C ASP A 199 -22.28 -12.69 -18.57
N GLU A 200 -21.58 -11.57 -18.50
CA GLU A 200 -20.42 -11.24 -19.33
C GLU A 200 -19.10 -11.89 -18.84
N GLY A 201 -19.11 -12.59 -17.70
CA GLY A 201 -17.90 -13.21 -17.11
C GLY A 201 -16.91 -12.23 -16.51
N LEU A 202 -17.33 -11.01 -16.20
CA LEU A 202 -16.53 -9.95 -15.56
C LEU A 202 -16.68 -9.95 -14.04
N TYR A 203 -17.81 -10.44 -13.52
CA TYR A 203 -18.10 -10.59 -12.10
C TYR A 203 -18.26 -12.06 -11.73
N GLY A 204 -17.90 -12.42 -10.50
CA GLY A 204 -18.00 -13.80 -10.01
C GLY A 204 -19.45 -14.18 -9.70
N ALA A 205 -19.94 -15.28 -10.28
CA ALA A 205 -21.30 -15.79 -10.07
C ALA A 205 -21.60 -16.11 -8.60
N TYR A 206 -20.56 -16.45 -7.84
CA TYR A 206 -20.65 -16.80 -6.42
C TYR A 206 -21.27 -15.67 -5.54
N ILE A 207 -21.17 -14.39 -5.96
CA ILE A 207 -21.86 -13.32 -5.23
C ILE A 207 -23.39 -13.46 -5.32
N LEU A 208 -23.91 -13.70 -6.52
CA LEU A 208 -25.35 -13.91 -6.74
C LEU A 208 -25.85 -15.27 -6.18
N GLU A 209 -24.96 -16.24 -5.97
CA GLU A 209 -25.26 -17.53 -5.34
C GLU A 209 -25.38 -17.42 -3.82
N HIS A 210 -24.67 -16.49 -3.18
CA HIS A 210 -24.63 -16.34 -1.73
C HIS A 210 -25.59 -15.26 -1.20
N TYR A 211 -25.95 -14.27 -2.02
CA TYR A 211 -26.81 -13.16 -1.61
C TYR A 211 -28.11 -13.12 -2.40
N THR A 212 -29.22 -12.89 -1.70
CA THR A 212 -30.50 -12.62 -2.35
C THR A 212 -30.50 -11.21 -2.96
N ARG A 213 -31.50 -10.97 -3.86
CA ARG A 213 -31.67 -9.64 -4.43
C ARG A 213 -31.91 -8.57 -3.35
N GLU A 214 -32.74 -8.90 -2.36
CA GLU A 214 -33.10 -8.01 -1.26
C GLU A 214 -31.85 -7.63 -0.43
N GLU A 215 -30.97 -8.60 -0.16
CA GLU A 215 -29.71 -8.36 0.55
C GLU A 215 -28.76 -7.46 -0.25
N ILE A 216 -28.69 -7.65 -1.58
CA ILE A 216 -27.86 -6.81 -2.46
C ILE A 216 -28.44 -5.39 -2.54
N ASP A 217 -29.75 -5.24 -2.66
CA ASP A 217 -30.43 -3.94 -2.69
C ASP A 217 -30.28 -3.20 -1.34
N GLU A 218 -30.34 -3.92 -0.21
CA GLU A 218 -30.04 -3.35 1.11
C GLU A 218 -28.58 -2.93 1.23
N ALA A 219 -27.63 -3.76 0.78
CA ALA A 219 -26.20 -3.43 0.80
C ALA A 219 -25.88 -2.23 -0.10
N ALA A 220 -26.54 -2.09 -1.26
CA ALA A 220 -26.40 -0.92 -2.12
C ALA A 220 -26.79 0.38 -1.40
N GLY A 221 -27.68 0.32 -0.43
CA GLY A 221 -28.03 1.45 0.44
C GLY A 221 -26.91 1.89 1.39
N PHE A 222 -25.83 1.13 1.54
CA PHE A 222 -24.65 1.53 2.33
C PHE A 222 -23.72 2.48 1.58
N ILE A 223 -23.85 2.56 0.24
CA ILE A 223 -22.99 3.41 -0.59
C ILE A 223 -23.13 4.88 -0.19
N CYS A 224 -22.01 5.50 0.08
CA CYS A 224 -21.86 6.91 0.42
C CYS A 224 -21.05 7.62 -0.68
N PRO A 225 -21.70 8.22 -1.72
CA PRO A 225 -20.99 8.83 -2.85
C PRO A 225 -20.07 9.98 -2.44
N GLU A 226 -20.38 10.67 -1.33
CA GLU A 226 -19.58 11.80 -0.82
C GLU A 226 -18.15 11.36 -0.44
N ARG A 227 -17.92 10.08 -0.18
CA ARG A 227 -16.59 9.53 0.08
C ARG A 227 -15.68 9.54 -1.15
N ASN A 228 -16.22 9.76 -2.35
CA ASN A 228 -15.41 10.01 -3.55
C ASN A 228 -14.61 11.32 -3.45
N GLU A 229 -15.02 12.25 -2.57
CA GLU A 229 -14.30 13.51 -2.32
C GLU A 229 -12.99 13.33 -1.55
N LEU A 230 -12.78 12.16 -0.93
CA LEU A 230 -11.54 11.82 -0.23
C LEU A 230 -10.37 11.53 -1.19
N PHE A 231 -10.64 11.19 -2.45
CA PHE A 231 -9.58 10.85 -3.39
C PHE A 231 -8.78 12.06 -3.83
N THR A 232 -7.45 11.88 -3.88
CA THR A 232 -6.57 12.72 -4.69
C THR A 232 -6.75 12.39 -6.18
N TYR A 233 -6.29 13.28 -7.07
CA TYR A 233 -6.32 12.99 -8.51
C TYR A 233 -5.57 11.70 -8.86
N ALA A 234 -4.35 11.54 -8.33
CA ALA A 234 -3.54 10.35 -8.58
C ALA A 234 -4.19 9.06 -8.04
N GLY A 235 -4.85 9.14 -6.88
CA GLY A 235 -5.59 8.02 -6.29
C GLY A 235 -6.77 7.59 -7.13
N LEU A 236 -7.59 8.54 -7.56
CA LEU A 236 -8.76 8.25 -8.39
C LEU A 236 -8.37 7.75 -9.79
N ASP A 237 -7.40 8.41 -10.44
CA ASP A 237 -6.90 7.99 -11.76
C ASP A 237 -6.36 6.54 -11.73
N LEU A 238 -5.57 6.21 -10.71
CA LEU A 238 -5.09 4.85 -10.50
C LEU A 238 -6.23 3.86 -10.24
N MET A 239 -7.23 4.25 -9.43
CA MET A 239 -8.43 3.44 -9.14
C MET A 239 -9.16 3.08 -10.42
N LEU A 240 -9.48 4.07 -11.24
CA LEU A 240 -10.25 3.90 -12.47
C LEU A 240 -9.50 3.11 -13.54
N ARG A 241 -8.17 3.24 -13.60
CA ARG A 241 -7.35 2.52 -14.60
C ARG A 241 -7.02 1.09 -14.23
N ARG A 242 -6.94 0.74 -12.95
CA ARG A 242 -6.35 -0.53 -12.52
C ARG A 242 -7.26 -1.41 -11.67
N TYR A 243 -8.15 -0.83 -10.86
CA TYR A 243 -8.84 -1.56 -9.81
C TYR A 243 -10.31 -1.84 -10.08
N VAL A 244 -11.04 -0.88 -10.65
CA VAL A 244 -12.45 -1.07 -11.01
C VAL A 244 -12.63 -2.11 -12.11
N ILE A 245 -13.77 -2.75 -12.17
CA ILE A 245 -14.12 -3.66 -13.27
C ILE A 245 -14.24 -2.87 -14.56
N GLN A 246 -13.67 -3.41 -15.63
CA GLN A 246 -13.61 -2.80 -16.95
C GLN A 246 -14.02 -3.80 -18.02
N THR A 247 -14.52 -3.29 -19.15
CA THR A 247 -14.69 -4.08 -20.35
C THR A 247 -13.34 -4.57 -20.90
N HIS A 248 -13.36 -5.47 -21.89
CA HIS A 248 -12.16 -5.87 -22.62
C HIS A 248 -11.47 -4.71 -23.36
N GLN A 249 -12.20 -3.63 -23.64
CA GLN A 249 -11.69 -2.39 -24.21
C GLN A 249 -11.20 -1.40 -23.13
N ARG A 250 -11.18 -1.83 -21.85
CA ARG A 250 -10.75 -1.04 -20.70
C ARG A 250 -11.65 0.16 -20.36
N VAL A 251 -12.95 0.06 -20.68
CA VAL A 251 -13.96 1.02 -20.23
C VAL A 251 -14.41 0.63 -18.81
N PRO A 252 -14.30 1.51 -17.81
CA PRO A 252 -14.73 1.23 -16.44
C PRO A 252 -16.26 1.06 -16.36
N LEU A 253 -16.72 0.09 -15.57
CA LEU A 253 -18.13 -0.29 -15.41
C LEU A 253 -18.68 -0.15 -13.99
N GLU A 254 -17.84 0.24 -13.03
CA GLU A 254 -18.26 0.46 -11.64
C GLU A 254 -17.61 1.71 -11.06
N THR A 255 -18.28 2.35 -10.11
CA THR A 255 -17.73 3.47 -9.34
C THR A 255 -16.75 2.94 -8.28
N PRO A 256 -15.85 3.79 -7.71
CA PRO A 256 -15.02 3.39 -6.58
C PRO A 256 -15.82 2.86 -5.39
N GLN A 257 -16.97 3.45 -5.10
CA GLN A 257 -17.83 3.03 -3.99
C GLN A 257 -18.49 1.68 -4.25
N GLU A 258 -18.93 1.41 -5.48
CA GLU A 258 -19.44 0.09 -5.89
C GLU A 258 -18.33 -0.98 -5.84
N MET A 259 -17.10 -0.61 -6.20
CA MET A 259 -15.95 -1.50 -6.06
C MET A 259 -15.74 -1.90 -4.60
N TYR A 260 -15.71 -0.95 -3.68
CA TYR A 260 -15.55 -1.24 -2.26
C TYR A 260 -16.72 -2.08 -1.71
N LEU A 261 -17.94 -1.81 -2.15
CA LEU A 261 -19.09 -2.63 -1.76
C LEU A 261 -18.98 -4.07 -2.29
N GLY A 262 -18.58 -4.24 -3.55
CA GLY A 262 -18.38 -5.56 -4.14
C GLY A 262 -17.29 -6.38 -3.43
N ILE A 263 -16.20 -5.72 -3.01
CA ILE A 263 -15.17 -6.34 -2.18
C ILE A 263 -15.73 -6.73 -0.82
N ALA A 264 -16.50 -5.86 -0.17
CA ALA A 264 -17.12 -6.12 1.13
C ALA A 264 -18.12 -7.30 1.07
N LEU A 265 -18.94 -7.38 0.03
CA LEU A 265 -19.83 -8.52 -0.23
C LEU A 265 -19.02 -9.82 -0.36
N HIS A 266 -17.92 -9.81 -1.13
CA HIS A 266 -17.06 -10.98 -1.25
C HIS A 266 -16.47 -11.40 0.10
N LEU A 267 -15.88 -10.47 0.84
CA LEU A 267 -15.21 -10.77 2.11
C LEU A 267 -16.17 -11.27 3.19
N ALA A 268 -17.44 -10.88 3.15
CA ALA A 268 -18.44 -11.25 4.15
C ALA A 268 -19.30 -12.46 3.74
N MET A 269 -19.14 -13.02 2.55
CA MET A 269 -20.12 -13.98 2.02
C MET A 269 -20.24 -15.27 2.84
N GLU A 270 -19.19 -15.71 3.54
CA GLU A 270 -19.18 -16.89 4.40
C GLU A 270 -19.52 -16.59 5.88
N GLU A 271 -19.79 -15.32 6.21
CA GLU A 271 -20.20 -14.96 7.58
C GLU A 271 -21.60 -15.49 7.86
N LYS A 272 -21.73 -16.24 8.98
CA LYS A 272 -22.96 -16.91 9.36
C LYS A 272 -23.91 -16.01 10.15
N ASN A 273 -23.36 -15.11 10.94
CA ASN A 273 -24.07 -14.20 11.80
C ASN A 273 -23.85 -12.76 11.37
N ASP A 274 -24.92 -11.95 11.30
CA ASP A 274 -24.85 -10.53 10.95
C ASP A 274 -24.06 -10.25 9.66
N ARG A 275 -24.32 -11.05 8.61
CA ARG A 275 -23.56 -10.97 7.35
C ARG A 275 -23.58 -9.57 6.73
N LEU A 276 -24.75 -8.94 6.64
CA LEU A 276 -24.86 -7.57 6.14
C LEU A 276 -24.21 -6.53 7.05
N GLY A 277 -24.22 -6.74 8.36
CA GLY A 277 -23.46 -5.91 9.29
C GLY A 277 -21.96 -6.00 9.04
N TRP A 278 -21.41 -7.19 8.68
CA TRP A 278 -20.01 -7.33 8.27
C TRP A 278 -19.76 -6.71 6.90
N VAL A 279 -20.66 -6.84 5.93
CA VAL A 279 -20.57 -6.11 4.65
C VAL A 279 -20.41 -4.61 4.90
N ARG A 280 -21.24 -4.04 5.76
CA ARG A 280 -21.18 -2.60 6.10
C ARG A 280 -19.86 -2.22 6.76
N ARG A 281 -19.37 -2.99 7.74
CA ARG A 281 -18.09 -2.71 8.42
C ARG A 281 -16.92 -2.79 7.44
N PHE A 282 -16.86 -3.80 6.56
CA PHE A 282 -15.82 -3.92 5.54
C PHE A 282 -15.89 -2.81 4.50
N TYR A 283 -17.11 -2.43 4.08
CA TYR A 283 -17.30 -1.28 3.19
C TYR A 283 -16.84 0.02 3.85
N ASP A 284 -17.23 0.26 5.09
CA ASP A 284 -16.90 1.48 5.82
C ASP A 284 -15.38 1.66 5.98
N MET A 285 -14.64 0.64 6.44
CA MET A 285 -13.19 0.74 6.62
C MET A 285 -12.43 1.02 5.32
N LEU A 286 -12.90 0.47 4.19
CA LEU A 286 -12.28 0.67 2.88
C LEU A 286 -12.65 2.02 2.29
N SER A 287 -13.93 2.37 2.28
CA SER A 287 -14.45 3.58 1.63
C SER A 287 -14.11 4.87 2.39
N ARG A 288 -13.88 4.80 3.72
CA ARG A 288 -13.32 5.90 4.52
C ARG A 288 -11.81 6.05 4.37
N GLN A 289 -11.17 5.17 3.60
CA GLN A 289 -9.71 5.13 3.43
C GLN A 289 -8.94 4.97 4.75
N GLU A 290 -9.52 4.26 5.70
CA GLU A 290 -8.88 3.92 6.97
C GLU A 290 -8.00 2.67 6.85
N VAL A 291 -8.34 1.82 5.88
CA VAL A 291 -7.65 0.55 5.58
C VAL A 291 -7.51 0.37 4.07
N THR A 292 -6.36 -0.14 3.66
CA THR A 292 -6.17 -0.67 2.30
C THR A 292 -5.91 -2.16 2.37
N MET A 293 -6.51 -2.91 1.45
CA MET A 293 -6.18 -4.33 1.24
C MET A 293 -5.05 -4.46 0.21
N ALA A 294 -4.42 -5.63 0.16
CA ALA A 294 -3.45 -5.94 -0.88
C ALA A 294 -4.00 -5.71 -2.29
N THR A 295 -3.15 -5.27 -3.22
CA THR A 295 -3.55 -5.04 -4.62
C THR A 295 -4.36 -6.19 -5.22
N PRO A 296 -3.99 -7.48 -5.07
CA PRO A 296 -4.81 -8.57 -5.60
C PRO A 296 -6.20 -8.65 -4.96
N THR A 297 -6.32 -8.37 -3.67
CA THR A 297 -7.64 -8.32 -3.01
C THR A 297 -8.51 -7.22 -3.59
N LEU A 298 -7.97 -5.99 -3.73
CA LEU A 298 -8.72 -4.86 -4.31
C LEU A 298 -9.08 -5.10 -5.79
N SER A 299 -8.18 -5.72 -6.57
CA SER A 299 -8.36 -5.93 -8.00
C SER A 299 -9.21 -7.13 -8.34
N ASN A 300 -9.11 -8.24 -7.59
CA ASN A 300 -9.64 -9.54 -7.97
C ASN A 300 -10.81 -10.02 -7.12
N ALA A 301 -11.00 -9.52 -5.90
CA ALA A 301 -12.22 -9.80 -5.15
C ALA A 301 -13.42 -9.43 -6.03
N ARG A 302 -14.48 -10.23 -5.97
CA ARG A 302 -15.67 -10.14 -6.83
C ARG A 302 -15.52 -10.59 -8.30
N LYS A 303 -14.31 -10.92 -8.76
CA LYS A 303 -14.07 -11.44 -10.13
C LYS A 303 -14.09 -12.97 -10.18
N PRO A 304 -14.28 -13.59 -11.35
CA PRO A 304 -14.31 -15.05 -11.47
C PRO A 304 -13.04 -15.75 -10.95
N TYR A 305 -11.86 -15.18 -11.22
CA TYR A 305 -10.56 -15.69 -10.76
C TYR A 305 -10.04 -14.81 -9.63
N HIS A 306 -10.59 -15.01 -8.44
CA HIS A 306 -10.32 -14.19 -7.26
C HIS A 306 -9.09 -14.67 -6.47
N GLN A 307 -7.91 -14.64 -7.11
CA GLN A 307 -6.64 -14.78 -6.41
C GLN A 307 -6.38 -13.48 -5.64
N LEU A 308 -6.40 -13.56 -4.29
CA LEU A 308 -6.44 -12.40 -3.40
C LEU A 308 -5.09 -12.09 -2.72
N SER A 309 -4.12 -13.00 -2.83
CA SER A 309 -2.84 -12.91 -2.11
C SER A 309 -1.76 -12.29 -2.98
N SER A 310 -0.92 -11.41 -2.40
CA SER A 310 0.08 -10.66 -3.16
C SER A 310 1.37 -11.42 -3.43
N CYS A 311 1.83 -12.21 -2.46
CA CYS A 311 3.12 -12.89 -2.54
C CYS A 311 3.05 -14.33 -2.04
N PHE A 312 4.00 -15.12 -2.53
CA PHE A 312 4.19 -16.53 -2.18
C PHE A 312 5.67 -16.78 -1.92
N ILE A 313 5.99 -17.81 -1.14
CA ILE A 313 7.38 -18.19 -0.89
C ILE A 313 7.54 -19.70 -1.03
N ASP A 314 8.58 -20.13 -1.76
CA ASP A 314 8.91 -21.54 -1.98
C ASP A 314 10.37 -21.84 -1.60
N THR A 315 10.60 -23.00 -1.04
CA THR A 315 11.93 -23.52 -0.70
C THR A 315 12.37 -24.44 -1.83
N VAL A 316 13.39 -24.06 -2.58
CA VAL A 316 13.88 -24.82 -3.74
C VAL A 316 14.72 -26.00 -3.26
N PRO A 317 14.30 -27.26 -3.49
CA PRO A 317 15.07 -28.43 -3.10
C PRO A 317 16.26 -28.69 -4.05
N ASP A 318 17.28 -29.38 -3.57
CA ASP A 318 18.49 -29.72 -4.35
C ASP A 318 18.27 -30.94 -5.24
N SER A 319 17.30 -30.87 -6.15
CA SER A 319 17.04 -31.87 -7.18
C SER A 319 16.55 -31.24 -8.47
N LEU A 320 16.83 -31.85 -9.61
CA LEU A 320 16.38 -31.35 -10.92
C LEU A 320 14.85 -31.18 -10.96
N GLU A 321 14.12 -32.20 -10.54
CA GLU A 321 12.67 -32.17 -10.50
C GLU A 321 12.14 -31.07 -9.58
N GLY A 322 12.73 -30.95 -8.39
CA GLY A 322 12.31 -29.94 -7.42
C GLY A 322 12.60 -28.52 -7.88
N ILE A 323 13.77 -28.26 -8.48
CA ILE A 323 14.10 -26.93 -9.04
C ILE A 323 13.11 -26.54 -10.13
N TYR A 324 12.84 -27.41 -11.09
CA TYR A 324 11.87 -27.12 -12.15
C TYR A 324 10.44 -26.99 -11.62
N ARG A 325 10.07 -27.76 -10.59
CA ARG A 325 8.78 -27.58 -9.92
C ARG A 325 8.65 -26.19 -9.29
N SER A 326 9.67 -25.70 -8.62
CA SER A 326 9.66 -24.34 -8.05
C SER A 326 9.57 -23.28 -9.14
N ILE A 327 10.19 -23.47 -10.30
CA ILE A 327 10.06 -22.58 -11.47
C ILE A 327 8.64 -22.65 -12.05
N ASP A 328 8.04 -23.83 -12.19
CA ASP A 328 6.66 -23.98 -12.62
C ASP A 328 5.67 -23.36 -11.63
N ASN A 329 5.85 -23.60 -10.33
CA ASN A 329 5.08 -22.94 -9.27
C ASN A 329 5.14 -21.41 -9.43
N PHE A 330 6.32 -20.85 -9.68
CA PHE A 330 6.48 -19.42 -9.92
C PHE A 330 5.70 -18.95 -11.17
N ALA A 331 5.76 -19.69 -12.28
CA ALA A 331 5.01 -19.36 -13.48
C ALA A 331 3.49 -19.35 -13.20
N GLN A 332 2.96 -20.35 -12.49
CA GLN A 332 1.55 -20.42 -12.13
C GLN A 332 1.12 -19.27 -11.20
N VAL A 333 1.94 -18.92 -10.23
CA VAL A 333 1.68 -17.78 -9.33
C VAL A 333 1.71 -16.46 -10.11
N SER A 334 2.72 -16.26 -10.97
CA SER A 334 2.89 -15.04 -11.78
C SER A 334 1.71 -14.81 -12.73
N LYS A 335 1.20 -15.86 -13.37
CA LYS A 335 0.00 -15.82 -14.23
C LYS A 335 -1.20 -15.17 -13.55
N PHE A 336 -1.35 -15.34 -12.23
CA PHE A 336 -2.44 -14.75 -11.44
C PHE A 336 -2.02 -13.50 -10.66
N GLY A 337 -0.88 -12.88 -11.00
CA GLY A 337 -0.42 -11.62 -10.46
C GLY A 337 0.26 -11.71 -9.09
N GLY A 338 0.63 -12.90 -8.62
CA GLY A 338 1.41 -13.08 -7.40
C GLY A 338 2.92 -12.87 -7.64
N GLY A 339 3.61 -12.24 -6.68
CA GLY A 339 5.07 -12.22 -6.61
C GLY A 339 5.62 -13.43 -5.85
N MET A 340 6.92 -13.75 -6.02
CA MET A 340 7.51 -14.93 -5.40
C MET A 340 8.82 -14.65 -4.67
N GLY A 341 8.99 -15.21 -3.47
CA GLY A 341 10.27 -15.40 -2.81
C GLY A 341 10.76 -16.82 -3.03
N LEU A 342 12.00 -17.00 -3.48
CA LEU A 342 12.59 -18.31 -3.76
C LEU A 342 13.87 -18.49 -2.95
N TYR A 343 13.90 -19.47 -2.07
CA TYR A 343 15.08 -19.80 -1.29
C TYR A 343 15.94 -20.83 -2.01
N PHE A 344 17.14 -20.45 -2.44
CA PHE A 344 18.11 -21.30 -3.15
C PHE A 344 19.21 -21.86 -2.27
N GLY A 345 19.20 -21.58 -0.96
CA GLY A 345 20.27 -21.97 -0.04
C GLY A 345 20.48 -23.48 0.13
N LYS A 346 19.50 -24.31 -0.27
CA LYS A 346 19.64 -25.76 -0.26
C LYS A 346 20.30 -26.32 -1.53
N VAL A 347 20.33 -25.54 -2.62
CA VAL A 347 20.86 -26.01 -3.92
C VAL A 347 22.37 -26.02 -3.90
N ARG A 348 22.97 -27.10 -4.37
CA ARG A 348 24.44 -27.28 -4.41
C ARG A 348 25.16 -26.24 -5.25
N ALA A 349 26.33 -25.88 -4.79
CA ALA A 349 27.18 -24.87 -5.43
C ALA A 349 27.87 -25.39 -6.69
N THR A 350 28.38 -24.45 -7.48
CA THR A 350 29.24 -24.70 -8.64
C THR A 350 30.42 -25.59 -8.27
N GLY A 351 30.69 -26.59 -9.10
CA GLY A 351 31.81 -27.53 -8.90
C GLY A 351 31.53 -28.65 -7.89
N SER A 352 30.32 -28.71 -7.33
CA SER A 352 29.90 -29.83 -6.48
C SER A 352 29.75 -31.13 -7.28
N SER A 353 29.73 -32.27 -6.60
CA SER A 353 29.58 -33.59 -7.20
C SER A 353 28.12 -33.85 -7.61
N ILE A 354 27.93 -34.53 -8.76
CA ILE A 354 26.66 -35.11 -9.19
C ILE A 354 26.89 -36.56 -9.54
N ARG A 355 26.18 -37.47 -8.85
CA ARG A 355 26.31 -38.93 -9.02
C ARG A 355 27.76 -39.44 -8.88
N GLY A 356 28.54 -38.81 -8.01
CA GLY A 356 29.96 -39.17 -7.78
C GLY A 356 30.94 -38.54 -8.80
N PHE A 357 30.46 -37.74 -9.76
CA PHE A 357 31.34 -37.00 -10.68
C PHE A 357 31.62 -35.60 -10.10
N ASP A 358 32.83 -35.40 -9.62
CA ASP A 358 33.27 -34.12 -9.07
C ASP A 358 33.32 -33.03 -10.15
N GLY A 359 33.01 -31.79 -9.76
CA GLY A 359 33.01 -30.66 -10.67
C GLY A 359 31.80 -30.56 -11.62
N ALA A 360 30.82 -31.50 -11.54
CA ALA A 360 29.74 -31.59 -12.50
C ALA A 360 28.62 -30.55 -12.30
N ALA A 361 28.43 -30.03 -11.06
CA ALA A 361 27.37 -29.09 -10.75
C ALA A 361 27.64 -27.68 -11.32
N GLY A 362 26.63 -27.11 -11.97
CA GLY A 362 26.69 -25.75 -12.54
C GLY A 362 26.38 -24.63 -11.55
N GLY A 363 26.00 -24.96 -10.30
CA GLY A 363 25.67 -24.01 -9.24
C GLY A 363 24.33 -23.29 -9.40
N VAL A 364 24.04 -22.37 -8.48
CA VAL A 364 22.74 -21.70 -8.39
C VAL A 364 22.48 -20.68 -9.50
N ILE A 365 23.52 -20.05 -10.04
CA ILE A 365 23.37 -18.94 -10.99
C ILE A 365 22.61 -19.34 -12.25
N ARG A 366 22.90 -20.54 -12.78
CA ARG A 366 22.24 -21.05 -13.98
C ARG A 366 20.75 -21.29 -13.77
N TRP A 367 20.35 -21.74 -12.60
CA TRP A 367 18.94 -21.95 -12.22
C TRP A 367 18.22 -20.62 -12.02
N ILE A 368 18.88 -19.66 -11.37
CA ILE A 368 18.35 -18.31 -11.17
C ILE A 368 18.09 -17.60 -12.50
N LYS A 369 18.93 -17.86 -13.54
CA LYS A 369 18.67 -17.34 -14.87
C LYS A 369 17.35 -17.86 -15.46
N LEU A 370 16.98 -19.12 -15.24
CA LEU A 370 15.69 -19.64 -15.66
C LEU A 370 14.52 -18.97 -14.90
N VAL A 371 14.71 -18.65 -13.63
CA VAL A 371 13.72 -17.85 -12.88
C VAL A 371 13.56 -16.47 -13.50
N ASN A 372 14.67 -15.80 -13.86
CA ASN A 372 14.66 -14.51 -14.56
C ASN A 372 13.88 -14.58 -15.87
N ASP A 373 14.19 -15.56 -16.72
CA ASP A 373 13.55 -15.71 -18.02
C ASP A 373 12.05 -16.06 -17.87
N THR A 374 11.69 -16.80 -16.80
CA THR A 374 10.29 -17.05 -16.44
C THR A 374 9.56 -15.78 -15.99
N ALA A 375 10.22 -14.90 -15.20
CA ALA A 375 9.65 -13.61 -14.80
C ALA A 375 9.30 -12.73 -16.01
N VAL A 376 10.16 -12.74 -17.02
CA VAL A 376 9.93 -12.00 -18.28
C VAL A 376 8.84 -12.65 -19.14
N ALA A 377 8.81 -14.00 -19.17
CA ALA A 377 7.90 -14.73 -20.05
C ALA A 377 6.46 -14.79 -19.56
N VAL A 378 6.22 -14.74 -18.24
CA VAL A 378 4.90 -14.95 -17.64
C VAL A 378 4.49 -13.76 -16.79
N ASP A 379 3.50 -13.03 -17.27
CA ASP A 379 2.89 -11.91 -16.56
C ASP A 379 1.36 -12.05 -16.46
N GLN A 380 0.72 -11.18 -15.71
CA GLN A 380 -0.75 -11.12 -15.64
C GLN A 380 -1.29 -10.27 -16.80
N LEU A 381 -1.27 -10.78 -18.02
CA LEU A 381 -1.84 -10.14 -19.23
C LEU A 381 -1.38 -8.67 -19.42
N GLY A 382 -0.11 -8.38 -19.11
CA GLY A 382 0.46 -7.03 -19.15
C GLY A 382 -0.02 -6.07 -18.07
N MET A 383 -0.84 -6.54 -17.11
CA MET A 383 -1.33 -5.72 -15.99
C MET A 383 -0.33 -5.66 -14.83
N ARG A 384 0.40 -6.76 -14.60
CA ARG A 384 1.42 -6.89 -13.57
C ARG A 384 2.53 -7.79 -14.08
N GLN A 385 3.76 -7.28 -14.10
CA GLN A 385 4.94 -8.06 -14.53
C GLN A 385 5.26 -9.17 -13.53
N GLY A 386 5.79 -10.29 -14.03
CA GLY A 386 6.32 -11.36 -13.21
C GLY A 386 7.52 -10.86 -12.40
N ALA A 387 7.58 -11.18 -11.12
CA ALA A 387 8.68 -10.77 -10.26
C ALA A 387 9.00 -11.80 -9.19
N ALA A 388 10.30 -12.03 -8.96
CA ALA A 388 10.80 -12.93 -7.94
C ALA A 388 11.98 -12.33 -7.17
N ALA A 389 12.00 -12.49 -5.86
CA ALA A 389 13.20 -12.34 -5.05
C ALA A 389 13.85 -13.72 -4.86
N VAL A 390 15.15 -13.79 -5.06
CA VAL A 390 15.94 -15.02 -4.86
C VAL A 390 16.88 -14.84 -3.69
N TYR A 391 16.83 -15.78 -2.75
CA TYR A 391 17.54 -15.72 -1.48
C TYR A 391 18.64 -16.75 -1.42
N LEU A 392 19.83 -16.31 -0.99
CA LEU A 392 21.00 -17.17 -0.79
C LEU A 392 21.68 -16.85 0.54
N ASP A 393 22.23 -17.85 1.19
CA ASP A 393 22.95 -17.67 2.45
C ASP A 393 24.33 -16.99 2.24
N ALA A 394 24.71 -16.15 3.21
CA ALA A 394 25.98 -15.45 3.21
C ALA A 394 27.22 -16.38 3.20
N TRP A 395 27.06 -17.64 3.57
CA TRP A 395 28.11 -18.67 3.59
C TRP A 395 28.10 -19.62 2.38
N HIS A 396 27.14 -19.43 1.42
CA HIS A 396 27.06 -20.27 0.23
C HIS A 396 28.23 -20.01 -0.72
N LYS A 397 28.79 -21.06 -1.32
CA LYS A 397 30.00 -20.99 -2.15
C LYS A 397 29.86 -20.11 -3.39
N ASP A 398 28.66 -20.01 -3.95
CA ASP A 398 28.35 -19.19 -5.13
C ASP A 398 27.98 -17.73 -4.78
N LEU A 399 28.06 -17.30 -3.53
CA LEU A 399 27.67 -15.96 -3.11
C LEU A 399 28.38 -14.83 -3.87
N PRO A 400 29.69 -14.86 -4.16
CA PRO A 400 30.35 -13.78 -4.88
C PRO A 400 29.78 -13.54 -6.30
N GLU A 401 29.45 -14.61 -7.00
CA GLU A 401 28.82 -14.60 -8.32
C GLU A 401 27.36 -14.15 -8.22
N PHE A 402 26.63 -14.59 -7.20
CA PHE A 402 25.27 -14.20 -6.91
C PHE A 402 25.13 -12.68 -6.68
N LEU A 403 26.06 -12.06 -5.97
CA LEU A 403 26.07 -10.62 -5.71
C LEU A 403 26.30 -9.76 -6.96
N GLN A 404 26.70 -10.38 -8.07
CA GLN A 404 26.94 -9.71 -9.34
C GLN A 404 25.82 -9.92 -10.38
N LEU A 405 24.72 -10.59 -10.02
CA LEU A 405 23.65 -10.93 -10.95
C LEU A 405 23.06 -9.72 -11.69
N ARG A 406 22.93 -8.57 -11.03
CA ARG A 406 22.31 -7.35 -11.57
C ARG A 406 23.31 -6.26 -11.95
N THR A 407 24.59 -6.39 -11.57
CA THR A 407 25.61 -5.37 -11.87
C THR A 407 25.91 -5.29 -13.37
N ASN A 408 26.27 -4.09 -13.85
CA ASN A 408 26.48 -3.82 -15.27
C ASN A 408 27.80 -4.36 -15.85
N ASN A 409 28.61 -5.07 -15.08
CA ASN A 409 29.91 -5.59 -15.48
C ASN A 409 29.93 -7.13 -15.46
N GLY A 410 30.66 -7.74 -16.37
CA GLY A 410 30.85 -9.20 -16.46
C GLY A 410 30.17 -9.84 -17.67
N ASP A 411 30.05 -11.16 -17.66
CA ASP A 411 29.44 -11.94 -18.76
C ASP A 411 27.90 -11.88 -18.67
N ASP A 412 27.24 -11.36 -19.69
CA ASP A 412 25.78 -11.23 -19.76
C ASP A 412 25.03 -12.57 -19.62
N ARG A 413 25.68 -13.69 -19.98
CA ARG A 413 25.13 -15.02 -19.76
C ARG A 413 24.96 -15.40 -18.29
N MET A 414 25.66 -14.68 -17.41
CA MET A 414 25.59 -14.87 -15.94
C MET A 414 24.74 -13.80 -15.26
N LYS A 415 24.00 -12.97 -16.03
CA LYS A 415 23.15 -11.88 -15.51
C LYS A 415 21.69 -12.30 -15.42
N ALA A 416 21.00 -11.70 -14.45
CA ALA A 416 19.57 -11.86 -14.20
C ALA A 416 19.05 -10.51 -13.69
N HIS A 417 18.64 -9.63 -14.61
CA HIS A 417 18.29 -8.24 -14.31
C HIS A 417 16.84 -8.07 -13.81
N ASP A 418 15.96 -9.03 -14.13
CA ASP A 418 14.52 -8.96 -13.84
C ASP A 418 14.12 -9.65 -12.54
N ILE A 419 15.09 -10.14 -11.77
CA ILE A 419 14.89 -10.72 -10.44
C ILE A 419 15.67 -9.94 -9.37
N PHE A 420 15.31 -10.14 -8.10
CA PHE A 420 15.87 -9.39 -6.98
C PHE A 420 16.66 -10.31 -6.05
N PRO A 421 18.01 -10.23 -6.05
CA PRO A 421 18.83 -11.00 -5.13
C PRO A 421 18.69 -10.50 -3.69
N ALA A 422 18.72 -11.45 -2.76
CA ALA A 422 18.68 -11.21 -1.32
C ALA A 422 19.65 -12.14 -0.59
N VAL A 423 20.29 -11.66 0.48
CA VAL A 423 21.27 -12.44 1.25
C VAL A 423 20.76 -12.67 2.67
N CYS A 424 20.84 -13.94 3.09
CA CYS A 424 20.51 -14.36 4.45
C CYS A 424 21.78 -14.37 5.31
N TYR A 425 21.81 -13.49 6.30
CA TYR A 425 22.99 -13.32 7.17
C TYR A 425 22.78 -13.95 8.53
N PRO A 426 23.76 -14.74 9.04
CA PRO A 426 23.84 -15.11 10.44
C PRO A 426 24.47 -13.97 11.27
N ASP A 427 24.20 -13.93 12.56
CA ASP A 427 24.75 -12.94 13.50
C ASP A 427 26.28 -12.89 13.49
N LEU A 428 26.93 -14.04 13.35
CA LEU A 428 28.39 -14.13 13.25
C LEU A 428 28.98 -13.22 12.17
N PHE A 429 28.31 -13.13 10.99
CA PHE A 429 28.79 -12.28 9.89
C PHE A 429 28.85 -10.81 10.31
N TRP A 430 27.76 -10.30 10.89
CA TRP A 430 27.69 -8.89 11.30
C TRP A 430 28.61 -8.59 12.49
N ARG A 431 28.75 -9.53 13.41
CA ARG A 431 29.71 -9.40 14.52
C ARG A 431 31.13 -9.26 13.99
N LEU A 432 31.55 -10.11 13.06
CA LEU A 432 32.87 -10.02 12.42
C LEU A 432 33.01 -8.74 11.59
N ALA A 433 31.97 -8.33 10.86
CA ALA A 433 31.96 -7.08 10.10
C ALA A 433 32.13 -5.84 10.99
N LYS A 434 31.61 -5.87 12.20
CA LYS A 434 31.78 -4.81 13.20
C LYS A 434 33.17 -4.81 13.84
N GLU A 435 33.67 -5.99 14.21
CA GLU A 435 34.90 -6.11 15.00
C GLU A 435 36.17 -6.07 14.14
N ASN A 436 36.20 -6.86 13.05
CA ASN A 436 37.37 -6.98 12.18
C ASN A 436 37.00 -7.44 10.78
N LEU A 437 36.97 -6.52 9.84
CA LEU A 437 36.68 -6.77 8.43
C LEU A 437 37.68 -7.72 7.71
N ASP A 438 38.89 -7.87 8.21
CA ASP A 438 39.90 -8.77 7.66
C ASP A 438 39.75 -10.22 8.19
N SER A 439 38.74 -10.48 9.03
CA SER A 439 38.43 -11.83 9.51
C SER A 439 38.12 -12.76 8.33
N PRO A 440 38.60 -14.03 8.40
CA PRO A 440 38.30 -15.01 7.36
C PRO A 440 36.81 -15.39 7.40
N TRP A 441 36.23 -15.48 6.20
CA TRP A 441 34.88 -15.98 5.99
C TRP A 441 34.93 -17.14 5.01
N HIS A 442 34.31 -18.26 5.39
CA HIS A 442 34.40 -19.50 4.64
C HIS A 442 33.10 -19.80 3.90
N LEU A 443 33.18 -19.83 2.57
CA LEU A 443 32.06 -20.19 1.71
C LEU A 443 32.10 -21.67 1.42
N MET A 444 30.96 -22.36 1.61
CA MET A 444 30.85 -23.82 1.53
C MET A 444 29.62 -24.23 0.70
N CYS A 445 29.60 -25.49 0.27
CA CYS A 445 28.48 -26.06 -0.46
C CYS A 445 27.52 -26.76 0.50
N PRO A 446 26.22 -26.46 0.50
CA PRO A 446 25.25 -27.07 1.39
C PRO A 446 25.14 -28.59 1.17
N HIS A 447 25.20 -29.06 -0.06
CA HIS A 447 25.17 -30.48 -0.38
C HIS A 447 26.38 -31.24 0.17
N GLU A 448 27.57 -30.65 0.11
CA GLU A 448 28.80 -31.27 0.64
C GLU A 448 28.74 -31.37 2.16
N ILE A 449 28.25 -30.33 2.83
CA ILE A 449 28.02 -30.35 4.30
C ILE A 449 27.04 -31.44 4.66
N LEU A 450 25.89 -31.53 3.99
CA LEU A 450 24.90 -32.58 4.25
C LEU A 450 25.49 -33.97 4.06
N THR A 451 26.29 -34.18 3.01
CA THR A 451 26.91 -35.46 2.71
C THR A 451 27.95 -35.86 3.75
N VAL A 452 28.79 -34.94 4.20
CA VAL A 452 29.92 -35.18 5.10
C VAL A 452 29.48 -35.19 6.56
N LYS A 453 28.58 -34.32 6.97
CA LYS A 453 28.15 -34.11 8.36
C LYS A 453 26.82 -34.80 8.71
N GLY A 454 25.97 -35.12 7.71
CA GLY A 454 24.64 -35.69 7.92
C GLY A 454 23.59 -34.70 8.43
N TYR A 455 23.88 -33.39 8.37
CA TYR A 455 22.95 -32.36 8.69
C TYR A 455 23.05 -31.22 7.65
N ALA A 456 21.95 -30.50 7.45
CA ALA A 456 21.88 -29.30 6.61
C ALA A 456 22.17 -28.08 7.48
N LEU A 457 23.20 -27.29 7.17
CA LEU A 457 23.63 -26.16 7.98
C LEU A 457 22.57 -25.06 8.00
N GLU A 458 21.84 -24.88 6.88
CA GLU A 458 20.75 -23.92 6.73
C GLU A 458 19.55 -24.21 7.66
N ASP A 459 19.43 -25.38 8.24
CA ASP A 459 18.34 -25.74 9.16
C ASP A 459 18.55 -25.25 10.60
N TYR A 460 19.65 -24.52 10.83
CA TYR A 460 20.02 -23.99 12.15
C TYR A 460 20.14 -22.47 12.12
N TYR A 461 20.13 -21.84 13.32
CA TYR A 461 20.34 -20.42 13.53
C TYR A 461 20.98 -20.15 14.89
N GLY A 462 21.47 -18.91 15.10
CA GLY A 462 22.08 -18.48 16.36
C GLY A 462 23.34 -19.25 16.73
N GLU A 463 23.53 -19.52 18.02
CA GLU A 463 24.72 -20.19 18.56
C GLU A 463 24.90 -21.60 18.00
N GLU A 464 23.80 -22.34 17.79
CA GLU A 464 23.86 -23.68 17.24
C GLU A 464 24.32 -23.67 15.77
N TRP A 465 23.89 -22.71 14.99
CA TRP A 465 24.39 -22.52 13.63
C TRP A 465 25.89 -22.19 13.66
N GLU A 466 26.31 -21.26 14.51
CA GLU A 466 27.71 -20.86 14.62
C GLU A 466 28.60 -22.02 14.99
N ARG A 467 28.21 -22.82 16.00
CA ARG A 467 28.94 -24.05 16.41
C ARG A 467 29.12 -25.03 15.24
N ARG A 468 28.05 -25.28 14.49
CA ARG A 468 28.05 -26.18 13.34
C ARG A 468 28.86 -25.63 12.17
N TYR A 469 28.78 -24.31 11.93
CA TYR A 469 29.58 -23.64 10.92
C TYR A 469 31.07 -23.80 11.21
N LEU A 470 31.52 -23.56 12.43
CA LEU A 470 32.92 -23.73 12.84
C LEU A 470 33.35 -25.19 12.78
N ASP A 471 32.47 -26.13 13.10
CA ASP A 471 32.75 -27.58 12.91
C ASP A 471 32.95 -27.90 11.43
N CYS A 472 32.16 -27.35 10.52
CA CYS A 472 32.35 -27.49 9.07
C CYS A 472 33.68 -26.85 8.60
N VAL A 473 34.00 -25.67 9.12
CA VAL A 473 35.25 -24.96 8.79
C VAL A 473 36.49 -25.77 9.17
N ASN A 474 36.43 -26.43 10.30
CA ASN A 474 37.57 -27.24 10.80
C ASN A 474 37.68 -28.64 10.19
N ASP A 475 36.67 -29.08 9.43
CA ASP A 475 36.68 -30.39 8.78
C ASP A 475 37.39 -30.34 7.43
N ALA A 476 38.49 -31.03 7.27
CA ALA A 476 39.28 -31.06 6.05
C ALA A 476 38.58 -31.74 4.86
N ARG A 477 37.52 -32.50 5.10
CA ARG A 477 36.72 -33.18 4.07
C ARG A 477 35.77 -32.23 3.34
N ILE A 478 35.46 -31.07 3.93
CA ILE A 478 34.59 -30.05 3.36
C ILE A 478 35.43 -29.04 2.59
N SER A 479 35.17 -28.85 1.30
CA SER A 479 35.84 -27.89 0.44
C SER A 479 35.37 -26.49 0.79
N LYS A 480 36.31 -25.56 0.96
CA LYS A 480 36.07 -24.18 1.35
C LYS A 480 36.68 -23.21 0.37
N ARG A 481 35.92 -22.14 0.05
CA ARG A 481 36.45 -20.93 -0.56
C ARG A 481 36.59 -19.88 0.54
N THR A 482 37.81 -19.62 0.97
CA THR A 482 38.07 -18.63 2.03
C THR A 482 38.27 -17.26 1.43
N VAL A 483 37.51 -16.29 1.93
CA VAL A 483 37.58 -14.85 1.59
C VAL A 483 37.64 -14.07 2.90
N THR A 484 37.80 -12.74 2.83
CA THR A 484 37.62 -11.89 4.00
C THR A 484 36.17 -11.41 4.09
N VAL A 485 35.70 -11.09 5.30
CA VAL A 485 34.40 -10.40 5.50
C VAL A 485 34.35 -9.12 4.66
N LYS A 486 35.48 -8.41 4.59
CA LYS A 486 35.65 -7.18 3.76
C LYS A 486 35.38 -7.41 2.28
N ASP A 487 35.77 -8.56 1.73
CA ASP A 487 35.52 -8.88 0.32
C ASP A 487 34.03 -9.04 0.04
N ILE A 488 33.31 -9.73 0.92
CA ILE A 488 31.85 -9.89 0.82
C ILE A 488 31.15 -8.54 1.02
N VAL A 489 31.49 -7.79 2.05
CA VAL A 489 30.93 -6.45 2.30
C VAL A 489 31.13 -5.54 1.10
N ARG A 490 32.32 -5.56 0.47
CA ARG A 490 32.58 -4.76 -0.74
C ARG A 490 31.65 -5.13 -1.88
N LEU A 491 31.43 -6.42 -2.14
CA LEU A 491 30.53 -6.90 -3.19
C LEU A 491 29.09 -6.51 -2.90
N VAL A 492 28.63 -6.69 -1.65
CA VAL A 492 27.27 -6.31 -1.21
C VAL A 492 27.04 -4.82 -1.41
N LEU A 493 27.92 -3.97 -0.88
CA LEU A 493 27.79 -2.52 -0.97
C LEU A 493 27.90 -2.01 -2.41
N LYS A 494 28.78 -2.61 -3.22
CA LYS A 494 28.87 -2.27 -4.65
C LYS A 494 27.54 -2.57 -5.35
N SER A 495 27.01 -3.77 -5.18
CA SER A 495 25.73 -4.16 -5.77
C SER A 495 24.59 -3.28 -5.27
N ALA A 496 24.53 -3.00 -3.97
CA ALA A 496 23.49 -2.17 -3.36
C ALA A 496 23.48 -0.74 -3.91
N VAL A 497 24.64 -0.13 -4.10
CA VAL A 497 24.77 1.22 -4.68
C VAL A 497 24.42 1.22 -6.18
N GLU A 498 24.81 0.20 -6.93
CA GLU A 498 24.58 0.12 -8.37
C GLU A 498 23.15 -0.30 -8.74
N THR A 499 22.49 -1.15 -7.94
CA THR A 499 21.23 -1.80 -8.32
C THR A 499 20.11 -1.71 -7.29
N GLY A 500 20.38 -1.13 -6.12
CA GLY A 500 19.45 -1.14 -4.98
C GLY A 500 19.38 -2.47 -4.24
N THR A 501 20.00 -3.53 -4.75
CA THR A 501 20.00 -4.88 -4.18
C THR A 501 21.44 -5.35 -3.90
N PRO A 502 21.70 -6.37 -3.04
CA PRO A 502 20.76 -7.35 -2.52
C PRO A 502 19.92 -6.83 -1.35
N PHE A 503 18.73 -7.40 -1.16
CA PHE A 503 17.99 -7.26 0.09
C PHE A 503 18.72 -7.98 1.23
N THR A 504 18.48 -7.55 2.46
CA THR A 504 19.06 -8.19 3.64
C THR A 504 17.99 -8.95 4.40
N PHE A 505 18.32 -10.17 4.81
CA PHE A 505 17.52 -11.01 5.69
C PHE A 505 18.38 -11.50 6.86
N ASN A 506 18.13 -10.99 8.06
CA ASN A 506 18.86 -11.33 9.28
C ASN A 506 18.26 -12.61 9.89
N ARG A 507 18.76 -13.76 9.45
CA ARG A 507 18.22 -15.08 9.74
C ARG A 507 18.03 -15.35 11.23
N ASP A 508 19.03 -15.02 12.05
CA ASP A 508 19.01 -15.33 13.48
C ASP A 508 17.98 -14.48 14.21
N ALA A 509 17.89 -13.20 13.89
CA ALA A 509 16.88 -12.28 14.45
C ALA A 509 15.45 -12.75 14.10
N VAL A 510 15.23 -13.17 12.85
CA VAL A 510 13.93 -13.68 12.39
C VAL A 510 13.53 -14.93 13.15
N ASN A 511 14.43 -15.92 13.25
CA ASN A 511 14.11 -17.22 13.84
C ASN A 511 14.00 -17.16 15.36
N ARG A 512 14.79 -16.33 16.06
CA ARG A 512 14.61 -16.09 17.51
C ARG A 512 13.23 -15.53 17.84
N ALA A 513 12.71 -14.69 17.00
CA ALA A 513 11.39 -14.06 17.20
C ALA A 513 10.21 -14.88 16.63
N ASN A 514 10.48 -16.01 15.99
CA ASN A 514 9.45 -16.83 15.34
C ASN A 514 8.53 -17.47 16.39
N PRO A 515 7.22 -17.16 16.39
CA PRO A 515 6.29 -17.75 17.35
C PRO A 515 5.99 -19.24 17.08
N ASN A 516 6.36 -19.74 15.92
CA ASN A 516 6.13 -21.11 15.49
C ASN A 516 7.42 -21.93 15.30
N GLY A 517 8.47 -21.60 16.05
CA GLY A 517 9.77 -22.27 15.97
C GLY A 517 9.71 -23.78 16.24
N HIS A 518 8.71 -24.27 16.96
CA HIS A 518 8.46 -25.70 17.21
C HIS A 518 8.12 -26.51 15.95
N ARG A 519 7.72 -25.83 14.85
CA ARG A 519 7.33 -26.46 13.57
C ARG A 519 8.42 -26.45 12.52
N GLY A 520 9.41 -25.59 12.65
CA GLY A 520 10.48 -25.49 11.68
C GLY A 520 11.14 -24.13 11.66
N ILE A 521 11.86 -23.85 10.57
CA ILE A 521 12.68 -22.67 10.38
C ILE A 521 12.12 -21.74 9.32
N ILE A 522 12.47 -20.48 9.40
CA ILE A 522 12.22 -19.45 8.38
C ILE A 522 13.53 -19.22 7.64
N TYR A 523 13.62 -19.69 6.38
CA TYR A 523 14.85 -19.58 5.58
C TYR A 523 14.99 -18.23 4.91
N CYS A 524 13.90 -17.66 4.43
CA CYS A 524 13.91 -16.40 3.69
C CYS A 524 12.58 -15.64 3.82
N SER A 525 12.43 -14.56 3.06
CA SER A 525 11.24 -13.75 2.99
C SER A 525 10.60 -13.78 1.59
N ASN A 526 9.52 -13.02 1.41
CA ASN A 526 8.84 -12.82 0.14
C ASN A 526 9.60 -11.81 -0.77
N LEU A 527 8.93 -11.41 -1.85
CA LEU A 527 9.46 -10.44 -2.81
C LEU A 527 9.78 -9.07 -2.15
N CYS A 528 8.93 -8.62 -1.22
CA CYS A 528 9.05 -7.29 -0.59
C CYS A 528 9.64 -7.32 0.82
N THR A 529 10.12 -8.46 1.30
CA THR A 529 10.87 -8.67 2.55
C THR A 529 10.11 -8.53 3.87
N GLU A 530 8.77 -8.32 3.84
CA GLU A 530 7.98 -8.17 5.08
C GLU A 530 7.46 -9.48 5.68
N ILE A 531 7.44 -10.57 4.92
CA ILE A 531 6.89 -11.85 5.37
C ILE A 531 7.97 -12.74 5.96
N ALA A 532 7.70 -13.27 7.14
CA ALA A 532 8.58 -14.20 7.81
C ALA A 532 7.73 -15.33 8.46
N GLN A 533 7.62 -16.45 7.76
CA GLN A 533 6.78 -17.59 8.15
C GLN A 533 7.55 -18.91 7.93
N ASN A 534 7.21 -19.93 8.69
CA ASN A 534 7.79 -21.27 8.54
C ASN A 534 7.61 -21.77 7.10
N MET A 535 8.67 -22.38 6.57
CA MET A 535 8.70 -22.91 5.22
C MET A 535 9.49 -24.20 5.14
N SER A 536 9.15 -25.04 4.19
CA SER A 536 9.88 -26.27 3.88
C SER A 536 9.65 -26.68 2.42
N PRO A 537 10.58 -27.44 1.80
CA PRO A 537 10.47 -27.82 0.40
C PRO A 537 9.32 -28.81 0.16
N ILE A 538 8.79 -28.77 -1.06
CA ILE A 538 7.88 -29.78 -1.59
C ILE A 538 8.73 -31.00 -1.98
N GLU A 539 8.33 -32.19 -1.51
CA GLU A 539 9.05 -33.43 -1.77
C GLU A 539 8.28 -34.32 -2.76
N SER A 540 8.98 -34.87 -3.75
CA SER A 540 8.43 -35.94 -4.60
C SER A 540 8.44 -37.25 -3.82
N VAL A 541 7.33 -37.97 -3.82
CA VAL A 541 7.18 -39.26 -3.15
C VAL A 541 7.24 -40.40 -4.17
N SER A 542 6.37 -40.38 -5.18
CA SER A 542 6.32 -41.40 -6.24
C SER A 542 5.70 -40.83 -7.52
N THR A 543 6.05 -41.48 -8.63
CA THR A 543 5.33 -41.33 -9.89
C THR A 543 4.95 -42.71 -10.39
N GLU A 544 3.66 -42.96 -10.58
CA GLU A 544 3.12 -44.29 -10.89
C GLU A 544 2.24 -44.21 -12.12
N VAL A 545 2.23 -45.26 -12.91
CA VAL A 545 1.30 -45.46 -14.01
C VAL A 545 0.16 -46.32 -13.50
N VAL A 546 -1.04 -45.79 -13.49
CA VAL A 546 -2.24 -46.49 -13.02
C VAL A 546 -3.33 -46.51 -14.09
N THR A 547 -4.31 -47.39 -13.96
CA THR A 547 -5.50 -47.39 -14.81
C THR A 547 -6.68 -46.84 -14.04
N GLU A 548 -7.27 -45.79 -14.51
CA GLU A 548 -8.43 -45.13 -13.90
C GLU A 548 -9.52 -44.91 -14.98
N GLY A 549 -10.75 -45.38 -14.69
CA GLY A 549 -11.87 -45.22 -15.64
C GLY A 549 -11.69 -45.91 -17.00
N GLY A 550 -10.71 -46.84 -17.10
CA GLY A 550 -10.36 -47.52 -18.36
C GLY A 550 -9.20 -46.89 -19.12
N ASP A 551 -8.73 -45.73 -18.69
CA ASP A 551 -7.59 -45.01 -19.28
C ASP A 551 -6.30 -45.22 -18.49
N THR A 552 -5.17 -45.16 -19.17
CA THR A 552 -3.84 -45.18 -18.55
C THR A 552 -3.47 -43.74 -18.17
N VAL A 553 -3.27 -43.48 -16.83
CA VAL A 553 -2.91 -42.19 -16.30
C VAL A 553 -1.61 -42.26 -15.51
N VAL A 554 -0.85 -41.15 -15.45
CA VAL A 554 0.34 -41.01 -14.64
C VAL A 554 -0.02 -40.22 -13.40
N VAL A 555 0.16 -40.78 -12.21
CA VAL A 555 -0.11 -40.13 -10.91
C VAL A 555 1.21 -39.81 -10.26
N THR A 556 1.44 -38.52 -10.00
CA THR A 556 2.60 -38.03 -9.22
C THR A 556 2.13 -37.67 -7.83
N THR A 557 2.72 -38.29 -6.83
CA THR A 557 2.46 -38.02 -5.41
C THR A 557 3.55 -37.13 -4.85
N THR A 558 3.14 -36.04 -4.18
CA THR A 558 4.06 -35.13 -3.52
C THR A 558 3.67 -34.92 -2.05
N ARG A 559 4.65 -34.67 -1.21
CA ARG A 559 4.46 -34.15 0.13
C ARG A 559 4.48 -32.63 0.04
N PRO A 560 3.44 -31.89 0.48
CA PRO A 560 3.27 -30.47 0.13
C PRO A 560 4.32 -29.54 0.77
N GLY A 561 5.02 -29.95 1.80
CA GLY A 561 5.88 -29.04 2.54
C GLY A 561 5.10 -27.88 3.14
N GLU A 562 5.76 -26.74 3.28
CA GLU A 562 5.14 -25.49 3.73
C GLU A 562 5.43 -24.39 2.70
N PHE A 563 4.46 -24.17 1.82
CA PHE A 563 4.45 -23.18 0.75
C PHE A 563 3.73 -21.93 1.24
N VAL A 564 4.47 -20.86 1.53
CA VAL A 564 3.97 -19.69 2.24
C VAL A 564 3.09 -18.80 1.34
N VAL A 565 2.06 -18.21 1.93
CA VAL A 565 1.14 -17.25 1.30
C VAL A 565 1.04 -15.98 2.13
N CYS A 566 0.99 -14.82 1.46
CA CYS A 566 0.91 -13.51 2.09
C CYS A 566 -0.49 -12.93 1.94
N ASN A 567 -1.23 -12.76 3.04
CA ASN A 567 -2.55 -12.11 3.09
C ASN A 567 -2.40 -10.77 3.81
N LEU A 568 -2.41 -9.67 3.07
CA LEU A 568 -1.98 -8.36 3.55
C LEU A 568 -3.09 -7.32 3.55
N ALA A 569 -3.07 -6.47 4.57
CA ALA A 569 -3.78 -5.20 4.66
C ALA A 569 -2.93 -4.17 5.39
N SER A 570 -3.25 -2.90 5.23
CA SER A 570 -2.53 -1.81 5.89
C SER A 570 -3.50 -0.79 6.46
N LEU A 571 -3.28 -0.42 7.73
CA LEU A 571 -3.96 0.71 8.36
C LEU A 571 -3.39 2.02 7.80
N VAL A 572 -4.24 2.96 7.46
CA VAL A 572 -3.84 4.31 7.05
C VAL A 572 -3.84 5.20 8.29
N LEU A 573 -2.71 5.22 9.00
CA LEU A 573 -2.63 5.82 10.34
C LEU A 573 -3.02 7.31 10.40
N GLY A 574 -2.78 8.05 9.31
CA GLY A 574 -3.18 9.44 9.21
C GLY A 574 -4.70 9.67 9.21
N ASN A 575 -5.48 8.66 8.84
CA ASN A 575 -6.94 8.72 8.76
C ASN A 575 -7.63 8.09 9.98
N ILE A 576 -6.86 7.57 10.94
CA ILE A 576 -7.36 6.84 12.11
C ILE A 576 -7.06 7.62 13.40
N PRO A 577 -8.01 7.73 14.34
CA PRO A 577 -7.76 8.29 15.68
C PRO A 577 -7.01 7.25 16.55
N VAL A 578 -5.69 7.13 16.36
CA VAL A 578 -4.87 6.09 17.01
C VAL A 578 -4.79 6.20 18.54
N GLU A 579 -5.20 7.30 19.13
CA GLU A 579 -5.31 7.49 20.59
C GLU A 579 -6.62 6.96 21.15
N ASP A 580 -7.62 6.71 20.31
CA ASP A 580 -8.88 6.08 20.72
C ASP A 580 -8.70 4.56 20.69
N ASP A 581 -8.41 3.98 21.85
CA ASP A 581 -8.19 2.54 22.00
C ASP A 581 -9.41 1.71 21.57
N ALA A 582 -10.60 2.16 21.88
CA ALA A 582 -11.83 1.43 21.54
C ALA A 582 -12.00 1.38 20.02
N TYR A 583 -11.83 2.52 19.36
CA TYR A 583 -11.88 2.61 17.90
C TYR A 583 -10.81 1.75 17.24
N LEU A 584 -9.57 1.86 17.72
CA LEU A 584 -8.44 1.09 17.17
C LEU A 584 -8.69 -0.43 17.30
N HIS A 585 -9.15 -0.89 18.45
CA HIS A 585 -9.48 -2.29 18.67
C HIS A 585 -10.61 -2.79 17.76
N GLU A 586 -11.68 -1.99 17.56
CA GLU A 586 -12.77 -2.33 16.65
C GLU A 586 -12.30 -2.41 15.21
N LEU A 587 -11.54 -1.41 14.74
CA LEU A 587 -11.04 -1.36 13.38
C LEU A 587 -10.05 -2.51 13.10
N VAL A 588 -9.07 -2.73 13.98
CA VAL A 588 -8.11 -3.83 13.87
C VAL A 588 -8.83 -5.18 13.89
N GLY A 589 -9.82 -5.34 14.77
CA GLY A 589 -10.66 -6.54 14.81
C GLY A 589 -11.39 -6.81 13.50
N THR A 590 -11.92 -5.76 12.88
CA THR A 590 -12.57 -5.83 11.57
C THR A 590 -11.58 -6.26 10.48
N VAL A 591 -10.37 -5.71 10.46
CA VAL A 591 -9.33 -6.05 9.47
C VAL A 591 -8.82 -7.47 9.67
N VAL A 592 -8.56 -7.90 10.90
CA VAL A 592 -8.12 -9.27 11.21
C VAL A 592 -9.15 -10.29 10.73
N ARG A 593 -10.45 -10.04 10.97
CA ARG A 593 -11.53 -10.88 10.43
C ARG A 593 -11.56 -10.88 8.91
N ALA A 594 -11.44 -9.72 8.27
CA ALA A 594 -11.40 -9.64 6.81
C ALA A 594 -10.24 -10.44 6.21
N LEU A 595 -9.05 -10.36 6.81
CA LEU A 595 -7.86 -11.11 6.37
C LEU A 595 -8.00 -12.62 6.65
N ASP A 596 -8.62 -13.02 7.77
CA ASP A 596 -8.93 -14.44 8.02
C ASP A 596 -9.92 -14.98 6.99
N ASN A 597 -10.93 -14.20 6.61
CA ASN A 597 -11.88 -14.58 5.56
C ASN A 597 -11.21 -14.69 4.17
N VAL A 598 -10.24 -13.81 3.85
CA VAL A 598 -9.45 -13.92 2.62
C VAL A 598 -8.83 -15.30 2.47
N ILE A 599 -8.36 -15.92 3.56
CA ILE A 599 -7.73 -17.25 3.52
C ILE A 599 -8.70 -18.33 3.02
N ASP A 600 -9.94 -18.27 3.43
CA ASP A 600 -10.96 -19.26 3.04
C ASP A 600 -11.54 -18.98 1.66
N LEU A 601 -11.68 -17.69 1.29
CA LEU A 601 -12.31 -17.22 0.06
C LEU A 601 -11.35 -17.17 -1.14
N ASN A 602 -10.04 -17.25 -0.91
CA ASN A 602 -9.02 -17.11 -1.96
C ASN A 602 -9.08 -18.24 -2.99
N PHE A 603 -8.99 -17.91 -4.25
CA PHE A 603 -8.64 -18.86 -5.31
C PHE A 603 -7.13 -19.12 -5.25
N TYR A 604 -6.75 -20.38 -5.06
CA TYR A 604 -5.35 -20.78 -5.00
C TYR A 604 -4.88 -21.39 -6.31
N PRO A 605 -3.89 -20.78 -7.01
CA PRO A 605 -3.30 -21.37 -8.21
C PRO A 605 -2.63 -22.73 -7.95
N LEU A 606 -2.17 -22.93 -6.70
CA LEU A 606 -1.42 -24.11 -6.28
C LEU A 606 -2.06 -24.76 -5.04
N PRO A 607 -2.26 -26.08 -5.03
CA PRO A 607 -2.80 -26.79 -3.87
C PRO A 607 -1.88 -26.68 -2.63
N TYR A 608 -0.57 -26.60 -2.82
CA TYR A 608 0.42 -26.45 -1.74
C TYR A 608 0.19 -25.18 -0.94
N ALA A 609 -0.06 -24.07 -1.65
CA ALA A 609 -0.38 -22.77 -1.06
C ALA A 609 -1.66 -22.83 -0.21
N LYS A 610 -2.72 -23.47 -0.72
CA LYS A 610 -3.98 -23.65 0.00
C LYS A 610 -3.80 -24.42 1.30
N ILE A 611 -3.04 -25.53 1.26
CA ILE A 611 -2.79 -26.39 2.42
C ILE A 611 -2.05 -25.61 3.50
N THR A 612 -0.95 -24.95 3.16
CA THR A 612 -0.14 -24.18 4.12
C THR A 612 -0.92 -22.98 4.68
N ASN A 613 -1.61 -22.22 3.80
CA ASN A 613 -2.35 -21.05 4.23
C ASN A 613 -3.49 -21.41 5.20
N ARG A 614 -4.19 -22.51 4.97
CA ARG A 614 -5.25 -22.99 5.87
C ARG A 614 -4.70 -23.55 7.18
N ARG A 615 -3.52 -24.19 7.16
CA ARG A 615 -2.88 -24.77 8.35
C ARG A 615 -2.41 -23.69 9.33
N TYR A 616 -1.76 -22.64 8.85
CA TYR A 616 -1.23 -21.57 9.67
C TYR A 616 -2.16 -20.35 9.78
N ARG A 617 -3.05 -20.17 8.84
CA ARG A 617 -3.94 -18.99 8.77
C ARG A 617 -3.21 -17.67 8.97
N SER A 618 -2.06 -17.55 8.34
CA SER A 618 -1.18 -16.39 8.49
C SER A 618 -1.73 -15.15 7.82
N ILE A 619 -1.67 -14.04 8.54
CA ILE A 619 -2.03 -12.72 8.02
C ILE A 619 -0.86 -11.75 8.19
N GLY A 620 -0.90 -10.63 7.51
CA GLY A 620 0.09 -9.55 7.63
C GLY A 620 -0.61 -8.20 7.65
N LEU A 621 -0.98 -7.75 8.85
CA LEU A 621 -1.48 -6.40 9.06
C LEU A 621 -0.29 -5.45 9.17
N GLY A 622 -0.22 -4.48 8.28
CA GLY A 622 0.77 -3.43 8.27
C GLY A 622 0.15 -2.04 8.41
N VAL A 623 0.93 -1.04 8.05
CA VAL A 623 0.52 0.37 8.08
C VAL A 623 1.05 1.12 6.87
N SER A 624 0.33 2.20 6.50
CA SER A 624 0.81 3.30 5.67
C SER A 624 0.68 4.59 6.48
N ASP A 625 1.72 5.44 6.48
CA ASP A 625 1.84 6.46 7.52
C ASP A 625 2.32 7.83 7.00
N HIS A 626 1.48 8.86 7.13
CA HIS A 626 1.87 10.28 7.10
C HIS A 626 1.66 10.97 8.45
N MET A 627 1.39 10.21 9.49
CA MET A 627 0.89 10.69 10.76
C MET A 627 1.87 11.57 11.54
N LEU A 628 3.19 11.38 11.38
CA LEU A 628 4.21 12.19 12.03
C LEU A 628 4.08 13.67 11.68
N ALA A 629 3.98 13.98 10.39
CA ALA A 629 3.80 15.36 9.92
C ALA A 629 2.48 15.98 10.42
N LYS A 630 1.38 15.23 10.36
CA LYS A 630 0.07 15.64 10.86
C LYS A 630 0.08 15.97 12.35
N ARG A 631 0.92 15.27 13.13
CA ARG A 631 1.08 15.44 14.59
C ARG A 631 2.17 16.41 14.98
N GLY A 632 2.92 16.95 14.04
CA GLY A 632 4.03 17.84 14.33
C GLY A 632 5.22 17.14 14.96
N ILE A 633 5.42 15.85 14.68
CA ILE A 633 6.56 15.06 15.19
C ILE A 633 7.67 15.04 14.13
N MET A 634 8.88 15.46 14.55
CA MET A 634 10.05 15.43 13.68
C MET A 634 10.56 14.00 13.48
N TRP A 635 10.98 13.68 12.24
CA TRP A 635 11.50 12.35 11.91
C TRP A 635 12.73 11.99 12.77
N GLU A 636 13.70 12.89 12.86
CA GLU A 636 14.94 12.72 13.62
C GLU A 636 14.75 13.18 15.08
N SER A 637 13.92 12.44 15.84
CA SER A 637 13.63 12.77 17.23
C SER A 637 13.35 11.53 18.10
N GLU A 638 13.66 11.63 19.39
CA GLU A 638 13.27 10.61 20.37
C GLU A 638 11.73 10.50 20.51
N GLU A 639 11.00 11.60 20.24
CA GLU A 639 9.55 11.61 20.22
C GLU A 639 8.99 10.69 19.15
N HIS A 640 9.60 10.67 17.94
CA HIS A 640 9.26 9.72 16.89
C HIS A 640 9.42 8.27 17.36
N LEU A 641 10.56 7.94 17.98
CA LEU A 641 10.81 6.59 18.47
C LEU A 641 9.80 6.17 19.53
N ALA A 642 9.53 7.03 20.51
CA ALA A 642 8.56 6.78 21.56
C ALA A 642 7.12 6.66 21.02
N PHE A 643 6.79 7.47 20.01
CA PHE A 643 5.48 7.43 19.36
C PHE A 643 5.30 6.11 18.57
N ALA A 644 6.31 5.74 17.79
CA ALA A 644 6.30 4.48 17.03
C ALA A 644 6.16 3.26 17.95
N ASP A 645 6.88 3.23 19.08
CA ASP A 645 6.79 2.16 20.08
C ASP A 645 5.36 2.01 20.60
N ARG A 646 4.76 3.11 21.09
CA ARG A 646 3.39 3.09 21.65
C ARG A 646 2.33 2.66 20.63
N VAL A 647 2.38 3.21 19.41
CA VAL A 647 1.37 2.92 18.38
C VAL A 647 1.44 1.45 17.95
N PHE A 648 2.64 0.92 17.70
CA PHE A 648 2.79 -0.47 17.27
C PHE A 648 2.50 -1.46 18.41
N GLU A 649 2.81 -1.11 19.66
CA GLU A 649 2.38 -1.91 20.82
C GLU A 649 0.85 -2.05 20.88
N ARG A 650 0.11 -0.95 20.71
CA ARG A 650 -1.37 -0.93 20.72
C ARG A 650 -1.96 -1.72 19.54
N ILE A 651 -1.41 -1.56 18.34
CA ILE A 651 -1.85 -2.31 17.15
C ILE A 651 -1.61 -3.81 17.39
N ASN A 652 -0.43 -4.19 17.92
CA ASN A 652 -0.14 -5.59 18.22
C ASN A 652 -1.07 -6.18 19.27
N HIS A 653 -1.33 -5.43 20.36
CA HIS A 653 -2.29 -5.85 21.38
C HIS A 653 -3.68 -6.07 20.79
N ALA A 654 -4.17 -5.11 19.99
CA ALA A 654 -5.48 -5.22 19.34
C ALA A 654 -5.55 -6.41 18.37
N ALA A 655 -4.49 -6.65 17.58
CA ALA A 655 -4.44 -7.76 16.63
C ALA A 655 -4.45 -9.13 17.33
N ILE A 656 -3.69 -9.28 18.40
CA ILE A 656 -3.67 -10.51 19.21
C ILE A 656 -5.02 -10.75 19.86
N ALA A 657 -5.61 -9.72 20.47
CA ALA A 657 -6.93 -9.82 21.10
C ALA A 657 -8.02 -10.22 20.09
N ALA A 658 -8.00 -9.60 18.89
CA ALA A 658 -8.94 -9.91 17.82
C ALA A 658 -8.77 -11.34 17.29
N SER A 659 -7.54 -11.78 17.05
CA SER A 659 -7.26 -13.14 16.58
C SER A 659 -7.61 -14.20 17.63
N SER A 660 -7.42 -13.90 18.91
CA SER A 660 -7.86 -14.77 20.01
C SER A 660 -9.39 -14.84 20.12
N ALA A 661 -10.09 -13.72 19.93
CA ALA A 661 -11.56 -13.72 19.86
C ALA A 661 -12.08 -14.54 18.67
N LEU A 662 -11.44 -14.44 17.51
CA LEU A 662 -11.75 -15.30 16.35
C LEU A 662 -11.48 -16.78 16.63
N ALA A 663 -10.43 -17.11 17.38
CA ALA A 663 -10.16 -18.50 17.78
C ALA A 663 -11.28 -19.07 18.66
N ALA A 664 -11.85 -18.28 19.56
CA ALA A 664 -13.01 -18.69 20.35
C ALA A 664 -14.26 -18.98 19.47
N GLU A 665 -14.42 -18.28 18.37
CA GLU A 665 -15.54 -18.44 17.43
C GLU A 665 -15.31 -19.55 16.39
N LYS A 666 -14.13 -19.57 15.78
CA LYS A 666 -13.81 -20.37 14.58
C LYS A 666 -12.73 -21.45 14.81
N GLY A 667 -12.17 -21.55 16.02
CA GLY A 667 -11.06 -22.44 16.38
C GLY A 667 -9.70 -21.82 16.11
N SER A 668 -8.66 -22.31 16.78
CA SER A 668 -7.27 -21.93 16.57
C SER A 668 -6.73 -22.49 15.24
N TYR A 669 -5.58 -21.95 14.78
CA TYR A 669 -4.84 -22.57 13.68
C TYR A 669 -4.28 -23.95 14.08
N ASP A 670 -4.05 -24.83 13.09
CA ASP A 670 -3.75 -26.26 13.34
C ASP A 670 -2.46 -26.50 14.13
N CYS A 671 -1.48 -25.62 14.06
CA CYS A 671 -0.19 -25.77 14.71
C CYS A 671 -0.05 -24.92 15.99
N PHE A 672 -1.15 -24.55 16.64
CA PHE A 672 -1.13 -23.74 17.86
C PHE A 672 -0.44 -24.42 19.02
N GLU A 673 -0.64 -25.73 19.18
CA GLU A 673 -0.06 -26.51 20.28
C GLU A 673 1.47 -26.53 20.20
N GLY A 674 2.14 -26.16 21.27
CA GLY A 674 3.61 -26.05 21.37
C GLY A 674 4.19 -24.73 20.83
N SER A 675 3.37 -23.83 20.32
CA SER A 675 3.80 -22.50 19.84
C SER A 675 4.16 -21.56 21.00
N ASP A 676 4.94 -20.52 20.69
CA ASP A 676 5.21 -19.43 21.65
C ASP A 676 3.93 -18.70 22.08
N TRP A 677 2.87 -18.74 21.28
CA TRP A 677 1.56 -18.25 21.64
C TRP A 677 0.95 -19.02 22.81
N GLN A 678 0.99 -20.36 22.74
CA GLN A 678 0.44 -21.23 23.79
C GLN A 678 1.29 -21.17 25.05
N THR A 679 2.60 -21.22 24.91
CA THR A 679 3.54 -21.26 26.05
C THR A 679 3.70 -19.90 26.74
N GLY A 680 3.31 -18.81 26.09
CA GLY A 680 3.52 -17.45 26.57
C GLY A 680 4.89 -16.85 26.23
N GLU A 681 5.78 -17.62 25.60
CA GLU A 681 7.12 -17.17 25.21
C GLU A 681 7.09 -15.97 24.27
N TYR A 682 6.06 -15.85 23.44
CA TYR A 682 5.87 -14.67 22.58
C TYR A 682 5.89 -13.36 23.36
N PHE A 683 5.19 -13.33 24.48
CA PHE A 683 5.07 -12.17 25.35
C PHE A 683 6.35 -11.91 26.15
N THR A 684 6.93 -12.99 26.70
CA THR A 684 8.19 -12.94 27.45
C THR A 684 9.36 -12.42 26.63
N LYS A 685 9.55 -12.92 25.40
CA LYS A 685 10.61 -12.50 24.47
C LYS A 685 10.53 -11.02 24.11
N ARG A 686 9.33 -10.41 24.19
CA ARG A 686 9.08 -9.00 23.87
C ARG A 686 9.03 -8.09 25.09
N GLY A 687 9.16 -8.65 26.31
CA GLY A 687 9.10 -7.88 27.55
C GLY A 687 7.72 -7.30 27.83
N TYR A 688 6.65 -8.01 27.44
CA TYR A 688 5.26 -7.66 27.71
C TYR A 688 4.85 -8.15 29.11
N ASP A 689 5.08 -7.34 30.13
CA ASP A 689 4.94 -7.73 31.55
C ASP A 689 3.86 -6.93 32.33
N SER A 690 3.15 -5.99 31.68
CA SER A 690 2.03 -5.30 32.31
C SER A 690 0.86 -6.26 32.62
N ASP A 691 -0.02 -5.86 33.54
CA ASP A 691 -1.19 -6.68 33.92
C ASP A 691 -2.13 -6.93 32.72
N GLU A 692 -2.25 -5.95 31.82
CA GLU A 692 -3.02 -6.06 30.58
C GLU A 692 -2.42 -7.11 29.64
N TRP A 693 -1.11 -7.09 29.41
CA TRP A 693 -0.43 -8.09 28.60
C TRP A 693 -0.50 -9.49 29.21
N LYS A 694 -0.35 -9.62 30.55
CA LYS A 694 -0.50 -10.90 31.23
C LYS A 694 -1.91 -11.46 31.12
N ALA A 695 -2.94 -10.60 31.19
CA ALA A 695 -4.33 -10.99 31.01
C ALA A 695 -4.57 -11.50 29.58
N LEU A 696 -4.05 -10.79 28.57
CA LEU A 696 -4.17 -11.21 27.18
C LEU A 696 -3.42 -12.53 26.92
N ALA A 697 -2.17 -12.67 27.43
CA ALA A 697 -1.41 -13.92 27.33
C ALA A 697 -2.15 -15.10 27.97
N GLY A 698 -2.77 -14.91 29.13
CA GLY A 698 -3.61 -15.91 29.78
C GLY A 698 -4.87 -16.28 28.98
N THR A 699 -5.45 -15.32 28.27
CA THR A 699 -6.57 -15.54 27.36
C THR A 699 -6.15 -16.37 26.15
N VAL A 700 -5.05 -15.98 25.50
CA VAL A 700 -4.50 -16.70 24.34
C VAL A 700 -4.13 -18.15 24.70
N ALA A 701 -3.48 -18.35 25.84
CA ALA A 701 -3.11 -19.70 26.28
C ALA A 701 -4.31 -20.65 26.50
N LYS A 702 -5.47 -20.09 26.90
CA LYS A 702 -6.69 -20.86 27.20
C LYS A 702 -7.58 -21.10 25.98
N GLN A 703 -7.85 -20.05 25.20
CA GLN A 703 -8.80 -20.12 24.06
C GLN A 703 -8.12 -20.17 22.70
N GLY A 704 -6.77 -19.99 22.65
CA GLY A 704 -6.00 -20.03 21.44
C GLY A 704 -5.93 -18.71 20.69
N ILE A 705 -5.31 -18.77 19.52
CA ILE A 705 -5.23 -17.68 18.54
C ILE A 705 -5.55 -18.24 17.15
N ARG A 706 -6.30 -17.50 16.36
CA ARG A 706 -6.77 -17.96 15.04
C ARG A 706 -5.68 -17.98 13.99
N ASN A 707 -4.76 -17.01 14.04
CA ASN A 707 -3.76 -16.74 13.02
C ASN A 707 -2.37 -16.94 13.62
N ALA A 708 -1.54 -17.75 12.96
CA ALA A 708 -0.19 -18.10 13.43
C ALA A 708 0.79 -16.93 13.39
N TYR A 709 0.56 -15.98 12.47
CA TYR A 709 1.30 -14.72 12.28
C TYR A 709 0.31 -13.59 12.04
N LEU A 710 0.61 -12.39 12.54
CA LEU A 710 -0.32 -11.28 12.57
C LEU A 710 0.17 -10.01 11.86
N LEU A 711 1.36 -9.52 12.17
CA LEU A 711 1.84 -8.23 11.71
C LEU A 711 2.99 -8.35 10.70
N ALA A 712 2.85 -7.62 9.60
CA ALA A 712 3.90 -7.45 8.59
C ALA A 712 3.72 -6.09 7.90
N VAL A 713 4.78 -5.33 7.72
CA VAL A 713 4.70 -4.00 7.11
C VAL A 713 5.19 -4.04 5.67
N ALA A 714 4.23 -4.05 4.75
CA ALA A 714 4.46 -4.02 3.31
C ALA A 714 4.85 -2.61 2.80
N PRO A 715 5.46 -2.48 1.60
CA PRO A 715 5.85 -1.18 1.05
C PRO A 715 4.68 -0.28 0.70
N THR A 716 3.51 -0.81 0.39
CA THR A 716 2.26 -0.12 0.02
C THR A 716 2.38 0.93 -1.09
N SER A 717 3.34 0.81 -2.01
CA SER A 717 3.64 1.84 -3.02
C SER A 717 2.45 2.22 -3.92
N SER A 718 1.57 1.28 -4.28
CA SER A 718 0.36 1.56 -5.06
C SER A 718 -0.86 1.86 -4.18
N THR A 719 -1.04 1.10 -3.10
CA THR A 719 -2.24 1.22 -2.26
C THR A 719 -2.25 2.49 -1.42
N SER A 720 -1.07 3.02 -1.05
CA SER A 720 -0.96 4.34 -0.42
C SER A 720 -1.43 5.47 -1.33
N ILE A 721 -1.23 5.36 -2.65
CA ILE A 721 -1.73 6.34 -3.62
C ILE A 721 -3.26 6.37 -3.63
N LEU A 722 -3.91 5.21 -3.56
CA LEU A 722 -5.38 5.11 -3.49
C LEU A 722 -5.94 5.83 -2.27
N SER A 723 -5.24 5.77 -1.15
CA SER A 723 -5.68 6.37 0.12
C SER A 723 -5.07 7.76 0.39
N GLY A 724 -4.38 8.35 -0.58
CA GLY A 724 -3.79 9.68 -0.43
C GLY A 724 -2.79 9.78 0.74
N THR A 725 -2.05 8.69 1.04
CA THR A 725 -1.08 8.63 2.15
C THR A 725 0.34 8.33 1.66
N THR A 726 1.30 8.24 2.58
CA THR A 726 2.69 7.86 2.28
C THR A 726 2.86 6.34 2.21
N ALA A 727 3.82 5.90 1.40
CA ALA A 727 4.11 4.48 1.23
C ALA A 727 4.84 3.89 2.44
N GLY A 728 4.32 2.81 2.99
CA GLY A 728 4.91 2.09 4.12
C GLY A 728 5.20 3.00 5.32
N LEU A 729 6.37 2.83 5.90
CA LEU A 729 6.87 3.60 7.05
C LEU A 729 8.11 4.43 6.71
N ASP A 730 8.37 4.63 5.43
CA ASP A 730 9.53 5.38 4.97
C ASP A 730 9.27 6.90 4.93
N PRO A 731 10.32 7.73 5.03
CA PRO A 731 10.20 9.16 4.82
C PRO A 731 9.86 9.45 3.35
N VAL A 732 9.21 10.58 3.10
CA VAL A 732 8.88 11.02 1.73
C VAL A 732 10.16 11.34 0.94
N MET A 733 10.18 10.96 -0.34
CA MET A 733 11.28 11.33 -1.22
C MET A 733 11.31 12.84 -1.48
N ASN A 734 10.15 13.43 -1.73
CA ASN A 734 9.95 14.87 -1.87
C ASN A 734 8.56 15.28 -1.38
N ARG A 735 8.42 16.53 -0.94
CA ARG A 735 7.11 17.11 -0.56
C ARG A 735 6.18 17.27 -1.75
N PHE A 736 6.76 17.55 -2.90
CA PHE A 736 6.09 17.69 -4.19
C PHE A 736 7.04 17.26 -5.30
N PHE A 737 6.55 16.46 -6.25
CA PHE A 737 7.28 16.12 -7.47
C PHE A 737 6.28 15.77 -8.59
N LEU A 738 6.76 15.83 -9.81
CA LEU A 738 6.01 15.40 -10.98
C LEU A 738 6.51 14.01 -11.37
N GLU A 739 5.62 13.03 -11.33
CA GLU A 739 5.88 11.66 -11.76
C GLU A 739 5.46 11.50 -13.23
N GLU A 740 6.38 11.12 -14.10
CA GLU A 740 6.03 10.77 -15.47
C GLU A 740 5.55 9.32 -15.54
N LYS A 741 4.30 9.13 -15.94
CA LYS A 741 3.72 7.79 -16.11
C LYS A 741 3.03 7.70 -17.47
N LYS A 742 3.58 6.87 -18.36
CA LYS A 742 3.06 6.66 -19.73
C LYS A 742 2.85 7.98 -20.50
N GLY A 743 3.80 8.91 -20.37
CA GLY A 743 3.77 10.21 -21.03
C GLY A 743 2.84 11.26 -20.40
N VAL A 744 2.28 10.99 -19.22
CA VAL A 744 1.47 11.93 -18.44
C VAL A 744 2.24 12.32 -17.18
N MET A 745 2.39 13.64 -16.96
CA MET A 745 2.99 14.15 -15.72
C MET A 745 1.93 14.21 -14.63
N LEU A 746 2.10 13.42 -13.58
CA LEU A 746 1.20 13.36 -12.45
C LEU A 746 1.83 14.09 -11.24
N PRO A 747 1.17 15.10 -10.68
CA PRO A 747 1.64 15.73 -9.45
C PRO A 747 1.48 14.75 -8.28
N ARG A 748 2.53 14.63 -7.47
CA ARG A 748 2.55 13.90 -6.22
C ARG A 748 2.82 14.89 -5.11
N VAL A 749 1.89 15.00 -4.18
CA VAL A 749 1.94 15.91 -3.05
C VAL A 749 2.03 15.10 -1.77
N ALA A 750 2.87 15.51 -0.81
CA ALA A 750 2.86 14.92 0.51
C ALA A 750 1.48 15.13 1.17
N PRO A 751 0.90 14.12 1.84
CA PRO A 751 -0.45 14.20 2.39
C PRO A 751 -0.61 15.40 3.33
N GLU A 752 -1.73 16.11 3.21
CA GLU A 752 -2.06 17.30 4.03
C GLU A 752 -0.95 18.38 4.01
N LEU A 753 -0.20 18.50 2.92
CA LEU A 753 0.86 19.51 2.79
C LEU A 753 0.29 20.92 2.97
N SER A 754 0.85 21.64 3.91
CA SER A 754 0.43 22.98 4.32
C SER A 754 1.60 23.72 4.98
N PRO A 755 1.52 25.03 5.22
CA PRO A 755 2.53 25.73 6.00
C PRO A 755 2.78 25.11 7.39
N ALA A 756 1.76 24.47 7.99
CA ALA A 756 1.88 23.83 9.30
C ALA A 756 2.64 22.50 9.25
N THR A 757 2.50 21.73 8.18
CA THR A 757 3.10 20.39 8.03
C THR A 757 4.41 20.39 7.24
N TYR A 758 4.68 21.46 6.49
CA TYR A 758 5.81 21.58 5.57
C TYR A 758 7.16 21.18 6.15
N TRP A 759 7.47 21.62 7.35
CA TRP A 759 8.78 21.42 7.99
C TRP A 759 8.97 20.03 8.56
N TYR A 760 7.88 19.29 8.79
CA TYR A 760 7.91 17.91 9.29
C TYR A 760 8.17 16.89 8.17
N TYR A 761 7.87 17.24 6.90
CA TYR A 761 8.20 16.43 5.75
C TYR A 761 9.64 16.71 5.29
N LYS A 762 10.59 15.94 5.81
CA LYS A 762 11.98 15.94 5.34
C LYS A 762 12.17 14.99 4.17
N ASN A 763 13.00 15.39 3.18
CA ASN A 763 13.39 14.50 2.08
C ASN A 763 14.17 13.31 2.62
N ALA A 764 13.83 12.11 2.16
CA ALA A 764 14.42 10.86 2.59
C ALA A 764 15.96 10.82 2.48
N HIS A 765 16.52 11.43 1.43
CA HIS A 765 17.98 11.47 1.22
C HIS A 765 18.72 12.52 2.08
N VAL A 766 17.99 13.38 2.79
CA VAL A 766 18.56 14.42 3.69
C VAL A 766 18.49 13.98 5.14
N ILE A 767 17.62 13.02 5.46
CA ILE A 767 17.46 12.47 6.81
C ILE A 767 18.69 11.64 7.17
N ASP A 768 19.16 11.76 8.42
CA ASP A 768 20.09 10.80 8.98
C ASP A 768 19.44 9.42 9.09
N GLN A 769 19.88 8.50 8.24
CA GLN A 769 19.30 7.16 8.11
C GLN A 769 19.38 6.32 9.40
N SER A 770 20.26 6.69 10.33
CA SER A 770 20.32 6.01 11.63
C SER A 770 19.01 6.13 12.40
N TRP A 771 18.26 7.23 12.24
CA TRP A 771 16.93 7.39 12.85
C TRP A 771 15.88 6.47 12.21
N SER A 772 15.91 6.30 10.90
CA SER A 772 15.03 5.35 10.19
C SER A 772 15.30 3.92 10.66
N VAL A 773 16.56 3.54 10.80
CA VAL A 773 16.97 2.22 11.32
C VAL A 773 16.52 2.02 12.77
N ARG A 774 16.75 3.02 13.66
CA ARG A 774 16.31 2.94 15.06
C ARG A 774 14.79 2.83 15.17
N ALA A 775 14.05 3.63 14.41
CA ALA A 775 12.58 3.57 14.38
C ALA A 775 12.09 2.20 13.88
N CYS A 776 12.72 1.64 12.85
CA CYS A 776 12.43 0.28 12.39
C CYS A 776 12.69 -0.76 13.50
N GLY A 777 13.81 -0.64 14.23
CA GLY A 777 14.15 -1.53 15.35
C GLY A 777 13.12 -1.46 16.48
N VAL A 778 12.68 -0.27 16.84
CA VAL A 778 11.65 -0.05 17.88
C VAL A 778 10.33 -0.72 17.48
N ARG A 779 9.86 -0.53 16.24
CA ARG A 779 8.65 -1.17 15.73
C ARG A 779 8.79 -2.69 15.62
N GLN A 780 10.00 -3.19 15.27
CA GLN A 780 10.25 -4.62 15.06
C GLN A 780 9.96 -5.46 16.31
N ARG A 781 10.10 -4.90 17.50
CA ARG A 781 9.71 -5.54 18.76
C ARG A 781 8.26 -6.00 18.74
N HIS A 782 7.36 -5.22 18.13
CA HIS A 782 5.93 -5.45 18.11
C HIS A 782 5.45 -6.24 16.87
N ILE A 783 6.31 -6.38 15.87
CA ILE A 783 6.00 -7.05 14.61
C ILE A 783 6.57 -8.46 14.62
N ASP A 784 5.71 -9.46 14.57
CA ASP A 784 6.13 -10.86 14.58
C ASP A 784 6.81 -11.29 13.27
N GLN A 785 6.39 -10.78 12.13
CA GLN A 785 7.09 -10.96 10.86
C GLN A 785 8.13 -9.86 10.63
N ALA A 786 8.15 -9.15 9.50
CA ALA A 786 9.17 -8.17 9.19
C ALA A 786 8.60 -6.86 8.61
N GLN A 787 9.48 -5.95 8.22
CA GLN A 787 9.16 -4.64 7.65
C GLN A 787 9.96 -4.43 6.36
N SER A 788 9.31 -3.93 5.31
CA SER A 788 9.96 -3.51 4.07
C SER A 788 10.60 -2.13 4.26
N MET A 789 11.74 -2.08 4.94
CA MET A 789 12.46 -0.84 5.21
C MET A 789 13.47 -0.52 4.10
N ASN A 790 13.44 0.68 3.56
CA ASN A 790 14.44 1.18 2.62
C ASN A 790 15.53 2.01 3.32
N LEU A 791 16.74 2.02 2.75
CA LEU A 791 17.80 2.94 3.11
C LEU A 791 17.98 3.94 1.97
N TYR A 792 18.08 5.22 2.29
CA TYR A 792 18.25 6.31 1.33
C TYR A 792 19.66 6.88 1.44
N ILE A 793 20.45 6.77 0.39
CA ILE A 793 21.84 7.22 0.36
C ILE A 793 22.05 8.23 -0.77
N THR A 794 23.05 9.08 -0.62
CA THR A 794 23.54 10.01 -1.64
C THR A 794 24.93 9.59 -2.09
N ASN A 795 25.41 10.22 -3.17
CA ASN A 795 26.77 9.96 -3.70
C ASN A 795 27.88 10.30 -2.70
N ASP A 796 27.60 11.09 -1.67
CA ASP A 796 28.56 11.47 -0.63
C ASP A 796 28.78 10.40 0.44
N PHE A 797 27.90 9.36 0.45
CA PHE A 797 28.05 8.25 1.39
C PHE A 797 29.26 7.39 1.03
N THR A 798 30.15 7.24 2.00
CA THR A 798 31.25 6.29 1.92
C THR A 798 30.76 4.86 2.19
N MET A 799 31.43 3.85 1.65
CA MET A 799 31.14 2.44 1.96
C MET A 799 31.12 2.16 3.48
N ARG A 800 31.97 2.86 4.25
CA ARG A 800 32.02 2.72 5.70
C ARG A 800 30.73 3.24 6.36
N GLN A 801 30.16 4.33 5.88
CA GLN A 801 28.90 4.87 6.40
C GLN A 801 27.73 3.92 6.09
N VAL A 802 27.67 3.40 4.88
CA VAL A 802 26.63 2.43 4.51
C VAL A 802 26.75 1.16 5.35
N LEU A 803 27.97 0.61 5.52
CA LEU A 803 28.19 -0.56 6.39
C LEU A 803 27.75 -0.30 7.83
N ARG A 804 27.98 0.90 8.37
CA ARG A 804 27.52 1.26 9.72
C ARG A 804 26.00 1.18 9.85
N LEU A 805 25.25 1.55 8.82
CA LEU A 805 23.78 1.44 8.82
C LEU A 805 23.33 -0.04 8.84
N TYR A 806 24.00 -0.91 8.09
CA TYR A 806 23.71 -2.36 8.12
C TYR A 806 24.00 -2.98 9.49
N VAL A 807 25.15 -2.63 10.08
CA VAL A 807 25.53 -3.09 11.43
C VAL A 807 24.55 -2.55 12.47
N LEU A 808 24.19 -1.28 12.40
CA LEU A 808 23.19 -0.68 13.29
C LEU A 808 21.82 -1.36 13.16
N ALA A 809 21.38 -1.68 11.94
CA ALA A 809 20.14 -2.40 11.71
C ALA A 809 20.16 -3.78 12.40
N TRP A 810 21.25 -4.51 12.26
CA TRP A 810 21.44 -5.77 12.97
C TRP A 810 21.42 -5.58 14.50
N GLU A 811 22.13 -4.59 15.05
CA GLU A 811 22.15 -4.28 16.48
C GLU A 811 20.77 -3.87 17.03
N CYS A 812 19.98 -3.17 16.23
CA CYS A 812 18.59 -2.80 16.57
C CYS A 812 17.59 -3.95 16.40
N GLY A 813 18.03 -5.16 16.00
CA GLY A 813 17.15 -6.31 15.80
C GLY A 813 16.25 -6.20 14.56
N VAL A 814 16.60 -5.34 13.59
CA VAL A 814 15.90 -5.24 12.31
C VAL A 814 16.05 -6.55 11.55
N LYS A 815 14.94 -7.14 11.15
CA LYS A 815 14.92 -8.46 10.49
C LYS A 815 15.30 -8.38 9.02
N THR A 816 14.86 -7.31 8.32
CA THR A 816 15.05 -7.17 6.88
C THR A 816 15.37 -5.72 6.49
N ILE A 817 16.20 -5.58 5.42
CA ILE A 817 16.37 -4.32 4.70
C ILE A 817 15.98 -4.60 3.24
N TYR A 818 15.10 -3.77 2.70
CA TYR A 818 14.58 -3.87 1.35
C TYR A 818 15.55 -3.22 0.35
N TYR A 819 15.21 -2.10 -0.27
CA TYR A 819 16.11 -1.41 -1.20
C TYR A 819 17.09 -0.47 -0.51
N VAL A 820 18.27 -0.34 -1.12
CA VAL A 820 19.15 0.82 -0.93
C VAL A 820 18.90 1.79 -2.08
N ARG A 821 18.21 2.88 -1.82
CA ARG A 821 17.82 3.88 -2.81
C ARG A 821 18.92 4.94 -2.91
N SER A 822 19.66 4.92 -4.02
CA SER A 822 20.69 5.90 -4.31
C SER A 822 20.13 7.04 -5.16
N LYS A 823 20.51 8.29 -4.85
CA LYS A 823 20.09 9.47 -5.63
C LYS A 823 20.65 9.51 -7.06
N SER A 824 21.67 8.71 -7.35
CA SER A 824 22.34 8.64 -8.68
C SER A 824 21.69 7.63 -9.64
N LEU A 825 20.82 6.78 -9.15
CA LEU A 825 20.10 5.76 -9.93
C LEU A 825 18.61 5.90 -9.63
N GLU A 826 17.81 6.14 -10.66
CA GLU A 826 16.41 5.79 -10.62
C GLU A 826 16.34 4.26 -10.53
N VAL A 827 16.19 3.74 -9.33
CA VAL A 827 15.91 2.33 -9.14
C VAL A 827 14.52 2.11 -9.71
N GLU A 828 14.41 1.38 -10.83
CA GLU A 828 13.12 0.93 -11.33
C GLU A 828 12.43 0.15 -10.22
N GLU A 829 11.36 0.71 -9.68
CA GLU A 829 10.51 -0.01 -8.75
C GLU A 829 9.87 -1.17 -9.49
N CYS A 830 10.01 -2.36 -8.94
CA CYS A 830 9.24 -3.49 -9.42
C CYS A 830 7.74 -3.16 -9.30
N GLU A 831 7.03 -3.06 -10.43
CA GLU A 831 5.58 -2.80 -10.44
C GLU A 831 4.80 -3.87 -9.66
N SER A 832 5.36 -5.07 -9.50
CA SER A 832 4.77 -6.11 -8.66
C SER A 832 5.05 -5.92 -7.17
N CYS A 833 6.12 -5.19 -6.80
CA CYS A 833 6.40 -4.80 -5.41
C CYS A 833 5.55 -3.60 -4.97
N ALA A 834 5.00 -2.85 -5.91
CA ALA A 834 4.12 -1.71 -5.66
C ALA A 834 2.69 -2.12 -5.25
N SER A 835 2.50 -3.34 -4.80
CA SER A 835 1.18 -3.86 -4.40
C SER A 835 0.93 -3.79 -2.90
#